data_59929896290dad038f198f06142490f5
#
_entry.id   59929896290dad038f198f06142490f5
#
_cell.length_a   1.000
_cell.length_b   1.000
_cell.length_c   1.000
_cell.angle_alpha   90.00
_cell.angle_beta   90.00
_cell.angle_gamma   90.00
#
_symmetry.space_group_name_H-M   'P 1'
#
loop_
_entity.id
_entity.type
_entity.pdbx_description
1 polymer ?
#
loop_
_entity_poly.entity_id
_entity_poly.type
_entity_poly.pdbx_seq_one_letter_code
_entity_poly.pdbx_strand_id
1 'polypeptide(L)'
;MRIAFDGTSLRPGRTGVGYYTEHLLHHLAAAADGDEIVVVSNRGVETAMPLPSRVRVMTSRRPVPRMVWMQTGAPLALRQAGVDVAHFTNGMLPIASPVPTVVTIHDMSLRLYPRYHPARRVLLNAPLVDLAARSADAIVTVSETAKRDIVRLYKLDAARVHVVHEAAAPSFHRVTDPAELDRVRKRYQLADRIILYVGTIEPRKNLPKLIEAFASRKRAGDLPHHLVCVGPYGWLSRGLEELIQRTRVSHAIHFTGYVPFDDLPALYSLAELFVYPSMYEGFGLPVIEAMACGTPVVTGRAAALAEVGGDAVEQVERMDVDALGEAMARLAREPERRAVLSHAALQRAERFSWDRAARETIEVYRSVAKPAAVRSRFDTLTASGLHKPVTSGFDTLTASARPDPVDDTARPEPVEGRASGHRVLPDRAQVDVLFGQAYFLRFDPKLWDAQQPYAPLGALYAAACARDRGYSVALFDAMLAASEGDWSAALDRHRPRLAVLYEDNFNYLSKMCLLRMRQAALAMIEAARARGVRTIVAGSDATDHPATYLDAGALAVVAGEGEETLVELLDVLTGRRSGELQSVPGVCVRDAHGHLRRSSSRDVIRDLDRLPFPAWDLVDIERYRAIWQRRHGYFSMNVATTRGCPYHCNWCAKPIYGQRYTARSPEHVADEFAWLKRTFAPDHVWIVDDIFGLTPRWIERFAGLVQERGAAIPFKCLLRADQVTTDVVVALRAAKCRTAWVGAESGSQRVLDSMEKGTRVDQIETASHLLHGAGIEVGFFLQFGYPGETREDIELTLDMIRRCRPDDIGISVSYPLPGTTFYQRVKAQLGQKQNWVDSNDLAMMYRATYVPDFYRALHAYVHAEFRARKSAEALRQGHLTALPSLVRRRLEIPLRRHRVDRLARVAPPQPAIVTLPVLTPQAAAIPTEQSR
;
A
#
# COMPACT_ATOMS: atom_id res chain seq x y z
N MET A 1 -18.33 -37.99 11.06
CA MET A 1 -18.28 -37.41 9.71
C MET A 1 -16.95 -36.68 9.59
N ARG A 2 -16.31 -36.75 8.40
CA ARG A 2 -15.09 -35.95 8.11
C ARG A 2 -15.46 -34.80 7.18
N ILE A 3 -15.21 -33.56 7.62
CA ILE A 3 -15.66 -32.34 6.96
C ILE A 3 -14.46 -31.62 6.37
N ALA A 4 -14.44 -31.33 5.08
CA ALA A 4 -13.49 -30.38 4.52
C ALA A 4 -14.04 -28.96 4.66
N PHE A 5 -13.17 -28.03 5.08
CA PHE A 5 -13.53 -26.63 5.28
C PHE A 5 -12.57 -25.72 4.52
N ASP A 6 -13.10 -24.81 3.69
CA ASP A 6 -12.29 -23.87 2.87
C ASP A 6 -11.59 -22.82 3.73
N GLY A 7 -10.27 -22.95 3.88
CA GLY A 7 -9.41 -22.01 4.57
C GLY A 7 -8.81 -20.88 3.70
N THR A 8 -9.21 -20.75 2.44
CA THR A 8 -8.61 -19.77 1.52
C THR A 8 -8.83 -18.30 1.92
N SER A 9 -9.78 -18.04 2.82
CA SER A 9 -10.09 -16.72 3.40
C SER A 9 -9.34 -16.43 4.71
N LEU A 10 -8.68 -17.42 5.31
CA LEU A 10 -7.92 -17.31 6.57
C LEU A 10 -6.50 -16.78 6.28
N ARG A 11 -6.31 -15.48 6.41
CA ARG A 11 -5.05 -14.77 6.08
C ARG A 11 -4.97 -13.40 6.77
N PRO A 12 -3.77 -12.80 6.87
CA PRO A 12 -3.60 -11.44 7.40
C PRO A 12 -4.43 -10.41 6.63
N GLY A 13 -4.87 -9.35 7.31
CA GLY A 13 -5.68 -8.28 6.71
C GLY A 13 -7.10 -8.73 6.32
N ARG A 14 -7.78 -9.41 7.25
CA ARG A 14 -9.09 -10.01 7.05
C ARG A 14 -10.17 -8.98 6.72
N THR A 15 -11.13 -9.45 5.92
CA THR A 15 -12.41 -8.78 5.67
C THR A 15 -13.53 -9.55 6.40
N GLY A 16 -14.77 -9.08 6.34
CA GLY A 16 -15.92 -9.75 6.96
C GLY A 16 -16.01 -11.26 6.69
N VAL A 17 -15.75 -11.69 5.44
CA VAL A 17 -15.71 -13.11 5.07
C VAL A 17 -14.60 -13.88 5.80
N GLY A 18 -13.44 -13.24 6.02
CA GLY A 18 -12.35 -13.87 6.77
C GLY A 18 -12.71 -14.07 8.25
N TYR A 19 -13.37 -13.10 8.86
CA TYR A 19 -13.90 -13.19 10.23
C TYR A 19 -14.98 -14.26 10.33
N TYR A 20 -15.95 -14.26 9.42
CA TYR A 20 -16.95 -15.32 9.34
C TYR A 20 -16.30 -16.70 9.28
N THR A 21 -15.36 -16.91 8.36
CA THR A 21 -14.70 -18.21 8.16
C THR A 21 -13.97 -18.67 9.43
N GLU A 22 -13.30 -17.76 10.14
CA GLU A 22 -12.56 -18.11 11.35
C GLU A 22 -13.49 -18.42 12.52
N HIS A 23 -14.47 -17.57 12.81
CA HIS A 23 -15.41 -17.80 13.90
C HIS A 23 -16.23 -19.06 13.68
N LEU A 24 -16.75 -19.26 12.46
CA LEU A 24 -17.47 -20.50 12.14
C LEU A 24 -16.60 -21.73 12.33
N LEU A 25 -15.33 -21.71 11.88
CA LEU A 25 -14.41 -22.82 12.05
C LEU A 25 -14.18 -23.17 13.52
N HIS A 26 -13.94 -22.17 14.38
CA HIS A 26 -13.70 -22.39 15.80
C HIS A 26 -14.92 -23.00 16.51
N HIS A 27 -16.11 -22.48 16.24
CA HIS A 27 -17.35 -22.97 16.85
C HIS A 27 -17.80 -24.32 16.27
N LEU A 28 -17.53 -24.58 14.97
CA LEU A 28 -17.70 -25.90 14.38
C LEU A 28 -16.82 -26.94 15.07
N ALA A 29 -15.55 -26.61 15.31
CA ALA A 29 -14.63 -27.51 16.00
C ALA A 29 -15.04 -27.78 17.45
N ALA A 30 -15.69 -26.81 18.10
CA ALA A 30 -16.24 -26.99 19.44
C ALA A 30 -17.54 -27.81 19.44
N ALA A 31 -18.40 -27.62 18.43
CA ALA A 31 -19.72 -28.31 18.33
C ALA A 31 -19.65 -29.70 17.66
N ALA A 32 -18.54 -30.01 17.02
CA ALA A 32 -18.34 -31.26 16.27
C ALA A 32 -18.06 -32.42 17.23
N ASP A 33 -19.11 -33.04 17.75
CA ASP A 33 -19.01 -34.20 18.63
C ASP A 33 -18.67 -35.45 17.81
N GLY A 34 -17.40 -35.88 17.86
CA GLY A 34 -16.88 -37.01 17.11
C GLY A 34 -16.62 -36.78 15.61
N ASP A 35 -16.87 -35.57 15.07
CA ASP A 35 -16.58 -35.20 13.69
C ASP A 35 -15.17 -34.65 13.55
N GLU A 36 -14.45 -34.96 12.44
CA GLU A 36 -13.11 -34.47 12.10
C GLU A 36 -13.22 -33.33 11.10
N ILE A 37 -12.53 -32.20 11.36
CA ILE A 37 -12.49 -31.06 10.44
C ILE A 37 -11.11 -30.96 9.78
N VAL A 38 -11.10 -30.95 8.45
CA VAL A 38 -9.90 -30.76 7.61
C VAL A 38 -9.99 -29.45 6.87
N VAL A 39 -9.18 -28.48 7.28
CA VAL A 39 -9.08 -27.19 6.58
C VAL A 39 -8.22 -27.37 5.32
N VAL A 40 -8.77 -27.02 4.16
CA VAL A 40 -8.06 -27.07 2.87
C VAL A 40 -7.80 -25.66 2.34
N SER A 41 -6.56 -25.36 1.93
CA SER A 41 -6.20 -24.01 1.48
C SER A 41 -5.15 -24.02 0.38
N ASN A 42 -5.21 -23.01 -0.48
CA ASN A 42 -4.25 -22.78 -1.57
C ASN A 42 -2.86 -22.25 -1.10
N ARG A 43 -2.71 -22.00 0.18
CA ARG A 43 -1.50 -21.49 0.85
C ARG A 43 -1.60 -21.70 2.35
N GLY A 44 -0.56 -21.31 3.10
CA GLY A 44 -0.59 -21.30 4.57
C GLY A 44 -1.82 -20.57 5.12
N VAL A 45 -2.34 -21.08 6.22
CA VAL A 45 -3.49 -20.54 6.95
C VAL A 45 -2.97 -19.75 8.14
N GLU A 46 -3.47 -18.53 8.31
CA GLU A 46 -3.16 -17.67 9.45
C GLU A 46 -4.48 -17.24 10.12
N THR A 47 -4.58 -17.48 11.41
CA THR A 47 -5.76 -17.19 12.25
C THR A 47 -5.37 -16.27 13.41
N ALA A 48 -6.30 -15.42 13.91
CA ALA A 48 -6.05 -14.62 15.10
C ALA A 48 -6.11 -15.48 16.36
N MET A 49 -7.04 -16.44 16.38
CA MET A 49 -7.16 -17.42 17.44
C MET A 49 -6.34 -18.67 17.08
N PRO A 50 -5.68 -19.32 18.03
CA PRO A 50 -5.02 -20.60 17.80
C PRO A 50 -6.02 -21.62 17.24
N LEU A 51 -5.63 -22.36 16.18
CA LEU A 51 -6.50 -23.40 15.63
C LEU A 51 -6.75 -24.49 16.67
N PRO A 52 -8.01 -24.94 16.84
CA PRO A 52 -8.33 -26.04 17.74
C PRO A 52 -7.54 -27.31 17.39
N SER A 53 -7.10 -28.06 18.37
CA SER A 53 -6.28 -29.28 18.20
C SER A 53 -6.93 -30.36 17.34
N ARG A 54 -8.27 -30.36 17.23
CA ARG A 54 -9.05 -31.29 16.39
C ARG A 54 -9.09 -30.89 14.91
N VAL A 55 -8.55 -29.71 14.55
CA VAL A 55 -8.53 -29.20 13.17
C VAL A 55 -7.24 -29.60 12.48
N ARG A 56 -7.33 -30.41 11.46
CA ARG A 56 -6.20 -30.74 10.59
C ARG A 56 -6.12 -29.74 9.43
N VAL A 57 -4.91 -29.28 9.09
CA VAL A 57 -4.72 -28.33 8.00
C VAL A 57 -3.96 -28.99 6.83
N MET A 58 -4.53 -28.85 5.63
CA MET A 58 -3.90 -29.27 4.38
C MET A 58 -3.73 -28.07 3.45
N THR A 59 -2.48 -27.74 3.14
CA THR A 59 -2.17 -26.59 2.29
C THR A 59 -1.36 -26.98 1.06
N SER A 60 -1.46 -26.18 0.00
CA SER A 60 -0.57 -26.33 -1.15
C SER A 60 0.87 -25.97 -0.78
N ARG A 61 1.84 -26.80 -1.15
CA ARG A 61 3.27 -26.54 -0.94
C ARG A 61 3.77 -25.22 -1.57
N ARG A 62 3.16 -24.82 -2.69
CA ARG A 62 3.42 -23.55 -3.36
C ARG A 62 2.14 -22.73 -3.44
N PRO A 63 2.16 -21.42 -3.16
CA PRO A 63 0.98 -20.58 -3.32
C PRO A 63 0.44 -20.66 -4.75
N VAL A 64 -0.80 -21.09 -4.90
CA VAL A 64 -1.52 -21.18 -6.18
C VAL A 64 -2.62 -20.13 -6.19
N PRO A 65 -2.87 -19.40 -7.31
CA PRO A 65 -4.00 -18.50 -7.39
C PRO A 65 -5.31 -19.21 -7.04
N ARG A 66 -6.15 -18.58 -6.20
CA ARG A 66 -7.37 -19.20 -5.65
C ARG A 66 -8.28 -19.84 -6.72
N MET A 67 -8.47 -19.16 -7.84
CA MET A 67 -9.32 -19.67 -8.94
C MET A 67 -8.76 -20.96 -9.55
N VAL A 68 -7.44 -21.03 -9.71
CA VAL A 68 -6.76 -22.23 -10.23
C VAL A 68 -6.81 -23.36 -9.20
N TRP A 69 -6.48 -23.04 -7.95
CA TRP A 69 -6.54 -23.98 -6.83
C TRP A 69 -7.93 -24.61 -6.71
N MET A 70 -8.97 -23.80 -6.77
CA MET A 70 -10.34 -24.26 -6.61
C MET A 70 -10.72 -25.35 -7.64
N GLN A 71 -10.15 -25.27 -8.87
CA GLN A 71 -10.49 -26.22 -9.94
C GLN A 71 -9.50 -27.39 -10.07
N THR A 72 -8.32 -27.30 -9.44
CA THR A 72 -7.26 -28.31 -9.59
C THR A 72 -6.83 -28.92 -8.26
N GLY A 73 -6.36 -28.09 -7.34
CA GLY A 73 -5.82 -28.53 -6.05
C GLY A 73 -6.90 -28.92 -5.04
N ALA A 74 -8.02 -28.19 -4.98
CA ALA A 74 -9.09 -28.47 -4.03
C ALA A 74 -9.71 -29.86 -4.26
N PRO A 75 -10.12 -30.28 -5.49
CA PRO A 75 -10.63 -31.64 -5.72
C PRO A 75 -9.64 -32.73 -5.30
N LEU A 76 -8.35 -32.51 -5.55
CA LEU A 76 -7.31 -33.45 -5.17
C LEU A 76 -7.15 -33.54 -3.64
N ALA A 77 -7.12 -32.38 -2.97
CA ALA A 77 -7.06 -32.33 -1.51
C ALA A 77 -8.27 -33.03 -0.84
N LEU A 78 -9.49 -32.85 -1.39
CA LEU A 78 -10.69 -33.49 -0.90
C LEU A 78 -10.60 -35.02 -1.01
N ARG A 79 -10.11 -35.54 -2.15
CA ARG A 79 -9.88 -37.00 -2.33
C ARG A 79 -8.86 -37.54 -1.34
N GLN A 80 -7.71 -36.83 -1.20
CA GLN A 80 -6.64 -37.24 -0.27
C GLN A 80 -7.07 -37.18 1.18
N ALA A 81 -7.92 -36.22 1.55
CA ALA A 81 -8.45 -36.08 2.90
C ALA A 81 -9.51 -37.13 3.23
N GLY A 82 -10.13 -37.77 2.23
CA GLY A 82 -11.19 -38.80 2.42
C GLY A 82 -12.41 -38.25 3.17
N VAL A 83 -12.82 -37.02 2.83
CA VAL A 83 -13.93 -36.32 3.52
C VAL A 83 -15.28 -36.74 3.03
N ASP A 84 -16.32 -36.55 3.85
CA ASP A 84 -17.69 -36.91 3.57
C ASP A 84 -18.48 -35.75 2.93
N VAL A 85 -18.11 -34.51 3.26
CA VAL A 85 -18.71 -33.28 2.77
C VAL A 85 -17.63 -32.19 2.72
N ALA A 86 -17.79 -31.23 1.81
CA ALA A 86 -16.88 -30.06 1.69
C ALA A 86 -17.66 -28.76 1.74
N HIS A 87 -17.26 -27.84 2.63
CA HIS A 87 -17.84 -26.51 2.76
C HIS A 87 -16.91 -25.42 2.24
N PHE A 88 -17.40 -24.62 1.30
CA PHE A 88 -16.71 -23.49 0.69
C PHE A 88 -17.31 -22.16 1.16
N THR A 89 -16.57 -21.39 1.94
CA THR A 89 -17.09 -20.26 2.74
C THR A 89 -17.24 -18.95 1.97
N ASN A 90 -16.93 -18.88 0.67
CA ASN A 90 -16.83 -17.61 -0.05
C ASN A 90 -17.29 -17.71 -1.52
N GLY A 91 -18.51 -18.18 -1.74
CA GLY A 91 -19.22 -18.12 -3.02
C GLY A 91 -18.54 -18.79 -4.22
N MET A 92 -17.57 -19.69 -4.00
CA MET A 92 -16.87 -20.44 -5.05
C MET A 92 -16.69 -21.88 -4.60
N LEU A 93 -16.81 -22.82 -5.52
CA LEU A 93 -16.54 -24.24 -5.31
C LEU A 93 -15.86 -24.87 -6.52
N PRO A 94 -15.27 -26.07 -6.41
CA PRO A 94 -14.77 -26.81 -7.56
C PRO A 94 -15.93 -27.32 -8.42
N ILE A 95 -15.82 -27.20 -9.74
CA ILE A 95 -16.84 -27.70 -10.68
C ILE A 95 -16.99 -29.21 -10.57
N ALA A 96 -15.86 -29.90 -10.41
CA ALA A 96 -15.84 -31.36 -10.23
C ALA A 96 -15.41 -31.69 -8.79
N SER A 97 -16.37 -31.75 -7.87
CA SER A 97 -16.12 -32.20 -6.50
C SER A 97 -16.27 -33.71 -6.38
N PRO A 98 -15.34 -34.39 -5.68
CA PRO A 98 -15.48 -35.84 -5.41
C PRO A 98 -16.48 -36.16 -4.29
N VAL A 99 -16.96 -35.16 -3.56
CA VAL A 99 -17.86 -35.28 -2.41
C VAL A 99 -18.96 -34.22 -2.49
N PRO A 100 -20.10 -34.41 -1.78
CA PRO A 100 -21.13 -33.39 -1.66
C PRO A 100 -20.56 -32.03 -1.18
N THR A 101 -21.10 -30.95 -1.71
CA THR A 101 -20.62 -29.60 -1.49
C THR A 101 -21.64 -28.68 -0.83
N VAL A 102 -21.20 -27.95 0.16
CA VAL A 102 -21.90 -26.82 0.76
C VAL A 102 -21.18 -25.55 0.39
N VAL A 103 -21.90 -24.50 -0.02
CA VAL A 103 -21.29 -23.20 -0.31
C VAL A 103 -21.97 -22.10 0.50
N THR A 104 -21.18 -21.23 1.15
CA THR A 104 -21.73 -20.01 1.73
C THR A 104 -21.74 -18.90 0.68
N ILE A 105 -22.94 -18.31 0.46
CA ILE A 105 -23.14 -17.11 -0.34
C ILE A 105 -23.65 -16.01 0.59
N HIS A 106 -22.76 -15.04 0.91
CA HIS A 106 -23.07 -13.99 1.87
C HIS A 106 -24.06 -12.95 1.33
N ASP A 107 -23.89 -12.54 0.08
CA ASP A 107 -24.77 -11.54 -0.56
C ASP A 107 -24.82 -11.71 -2.09
N MET A 108 -25.78 -11.05 -2.69
CA MET A 108 -25.97 -11.03 -4.14
C MET A 108 -25.60 -9.65 -4.76
N SER A 109 -24.80 -8.84 -4.08
CA SER A 109 -24.46 -7.48 -4.48
C SER A 109 -23.79 -7.39 -5.87
N LEU A 110 -22.97 -8.39 -6.24
CA LEU A 110 -22.35 -8.46 -7.57
C LEU A 110 -23.37 -8.58 -8.72
N ARG A 111 -24.53 -9.14 -8.45
CA ARG A 111 -25.62 -9.32 -9.43
C ARG A 111 -26.69 -8.24 -9.35
N LEU A 112 -27.07 -7.84 -8.14
CA LEU A 112 -28.15 -6.85 -7.93
C LEU A 112 -27.63 -5.42 -8.09
N TYR A 113 -26.39 -5.17 -7.71
CA TYR A 113 -25.80 -3.83 -7.70
C TYR A 113 -24.44 -3.77 -8.39
N PRO A 114 -24.29 -4.25 -9.64
CA PRO A 114 -23.00 -4.36 -10.33
C PRO A 114 -22.29 -3.00 -10.49
N ARG A 115 -23.04 -1.89 -10.56
CA ARG A 115 -22.50 -0.52 -10.67
C ARG A 115 -21.67 -0.08 -9.45
N TYR A 116 -21.89 -0.70 -8.29
CA TYR A 116 -21.16 -0.40 -7.05
C TYR A 116 -19.89 -1.22 -6.89
N HIS A 117 -19.59 -2.09 -7.85
CA HIS A 117 -18.38 -2.90 -7.88
C HIS A 117 -17.51 -2.56 -9.08
N PRO A 118 -16.18 -2.72 -8.98
CA PRO A 118 -15.33 -2.64 -10.15
C PRO A 118 -15.77 -3.65 -11.23
N ALA A 119 -15.89 -3.20 -12.48
CA ALA A 119 -16.38 -4.03 -13.58
C ALA A 119 -15.60 -5.36 -13.71
N ARG A 120 -14.29 -5.33 -13.47
CA ARG A 120 -13.45 -6.54 -13.43
C ARG A 120 -13.91 -7.54 -12.35
N ARG A 121 -14.30 -7.06 -11.17
CA ARG A 121 -14.77 -7.92 -10.08
C ARG A 121 -16.10 -8.57 -10.44
N VAL A 122 -17.00 -7.82 -11.04
CA VAL A 122 -18.30 -8.33 -11.53
C VAL A 122 -18.07 -9.39 -12.61
N LEU A 123 -17.26 -9.07 -13.64
CA LEU A 123 -17.02 -9.96 -14.78
C LEU A 123 -16.37 -11.29 -14.37
N LEU A 124 -15.45 -11.27 -13.41
CA LEU A 124 -14.70 -12.46 -13.00
C LEU A 124 -15.40 -13.29 -11.93
N ASN A 125 -16.04 -12.64 -10.95
CA ASN A 125 -16.56 -13.36 -9.78
C ASN A 125 -18.07 -13.69 -9.90
N ALA A 126 -18.89 -12.84 -10.54
CA ALA A 126 -20.31 -13.13 -10.62
C ALA A 126 -20.63 -14.45 -11.35
N PRO A 127 -19.97 -14.82 -12.48
CA PRO A 127 -20.18 -16.14 -13.10
C PRO A 127 -19.79 -17.32 -12.20
N LEU A 128 -18.79 -17.14 -11.32
CA LEU A 128 -18.35 -18.20 -10.40
C LEU A 128 -19.36 -18.38 -9.27
N VAL A 129 -19.94 -17.30 -8.76
CA VAL A 129 -21.03 -17.36 -7.79
C VAL A 129 -22.27 -18.01 -8.41
N ASP A 130 -22.59 -17.67 -9.67
CA ASP A 130 -23.70 -18.30 -10.41
C ASP A 130 -23.52 -19.81 -10.53
N LEU A 131 -22.30 -20.21 -10.90
CA LEU A 131 -21.96 -21.62 -11.02
C LEU A 131 -22.06 -22.33 -9.66
N ALA A 132 -21.48 -21.72 -8.61
CA ALA A 132 -21.54 -22.27 -7.27
C ALA A 132 -22.98 -22.43 -6.76
N ALA A 133 -23.83 -21.44 -6.95
CA ALA A 133 -25.25 -21.51 -6.56
C ALA A 133 -26.02 -22.65 -7.26
N ARG A 134 -25.70 -22.87 -8.54
CA ARG A 134 -26.37 -23.94 -9.31
C ARG A 134 -25.86 -25.34 -9.00
N SER A 135 -24.56 -25.47 -8.70
CA SER A 135 -23.85 -26.76 -8.60
C SER A 135 -23.74 -27.30 -7.17
N ALA A 136 -23.83 -26.47 -6.13
CA ALA A 136 -23.74 -26.90 -4.74
C ALA A 136 -24.91 -27.82 -4.36
N ASP A 137 -24.65 -28.84 -3.56
CA ASP A 137 -25.68 -29.71 -3.01
C ASP A 137 -26.58 -28.97 -2.00
N ALA A 138 -25.98 -28.10 -1.17
CA ALA A 138 -26.69 -27.14 -0.33
C ALA A 138 -25.99 -25.77 -0.33
N ILE A 139 -26.78 -24.71 -0.09
CA ILE A 139 -26.31 -23.35 0.04
C ILE A 139 -26.58 -22.87 1.47
N VAL A 140 -25.57 -22.40 2.14
CA VAL A 140 -25.70 -21.62 3.37
C VAL A 140 -25.73 -20.15 2.99
N THR A 141 -26.63 -19.38 3.57
CA THR A 141 -26.65 -17.93 3.47
C THR A 141 -26.97 -17.30 4.82
N VAL A 142 -26.72 -16.01 4.95
CA VAL A 142 -26.59 -15.35 6.26
C VAL A 142 -27.86 -14.59 6.69
N SER A 143 -28.89 -14.55 5.84
CA SER A 143 -30.20 -13.95 6.17
C SER A 143 -31.33 -14.49 5.30
N GLU A 144 -32.58 -14.35 5.75
CA GLU A 144 -33.77 -14.65 4.94
C GLU A 144 -33.83 -13.75 3.70
N THR A 145 -33.36 -12.54 3.81
CA THR A 145 -33.21 -11.60 2.69
C THR A 145 -32.28 -12.14 1.61
N ALA A 146 -31.08 -12.58 1.99
CA ALA A 146 -30.13 -13.18 1.06
C ALA A 146 -30.68 -14.47 0.46
N LYS A 147 -31.39 -15.31 1.24
CA LYS A 147 -32.07 -16.51 0.76
C LYS A 147 -33.11 -16.17 -0.32
N ARG A 148 -33.96 -15.20 -0.08
CA ARG A 148 -34.97 -14.75 -1.07
C ARG A 148 -34.31 -14.27 -2.37
N ASP A 149 -33.22 -13.54 -2.27
CA ASP A 149 -32.49 -13.06 -3.44
C ASP A 149 -31.84 -14.20 -4.22
N ILE A 150 -31.19 -15.15 -3.56
CA ILE A 150 -30.59 -16.36 -4.17
C ILE A 150 -31.65 -17.19 -4.88
N VAL A 151 -32.74 -17.55 -4.18
CA VAL A 151 -33.83 -18.34 -4.74
C VAL A 151 -34.44 -17.64 -5.96
N ARG A 152 -34.74 -16.36 -5.87
CA ARG A 152 -35.31 -15.56 -6.96
C ARG A 152 -34.38 -15.48 -8.17
N LEU A 153 -33.09 -15.15 -7.97
CA LEU A 153 -32.14 -14.91 -9.05
C LEU A 153 -31.77 -16.18 -9.80
N TYR A 154 -31.64 -17.28 -9.09
CA TYR A 154 -31.22 -18.58 -9.68
C TYR A 154 -32.35 -19.57 -9.92
N LYS A 155 -33.58 -19.22 -9.50
CA LYS A 155 -34.79 -20.10 -9.59
C LYS A 155 -34.52 -21.45 -8.95
N LEU A 156 -33.93 -21.46 -7.76
CA LEU A 156 -33.59 -22.66 -7.00
C LEU A 156 -34.76 -23.08 -6.12
N ASP A 157 -34.77 -24.38 -5.78
CA ASP A 157 -35.61 -24.87 -4.70
C ASP A 157 -35.16 -24.20 -3.36
N ALA A 158 -36.12 -23.61 -2.65
CA ALA A 158 -35.89 -22.97 -1.38
C ALA A 158 -35.37 -23.93 -0.29
N ALA A 159 -35.64 -25.21 -0.41
CA ALA A 159 -35.16 -26.27 0.48
C ALA A 159 -33.63 -26.47 0.40
N ARG A 160 -33.00 -26.10 -0.72
CA ARG A 160 -31.53 -26.16 -0.89
C ARG A 160 -30.80 -24.97 -0.27
N VAL A 161 -31.53 -23.94 0.17
CA VAL A 161 -30.93 -22.71 0.70
C VAL A 161 -31.25 -22.57 2.17
N HIS A 162 -30.25 -22.74 3.01
CA HIS A 162 -30.38 -22.74 4.46
C HIS A 162 -29.90 -21.41 5.00
N VAL A 163 -30.68 -20.76 5.87
CA VAL A 163 -30.28 -19.53 6.55
C VAL A 163 -29.57 -19.90 7.84
N VAL A 164 -28.33 -19.45 7.95
CA VAL A 164 -27.51 -19.57 9.16
C VAL A 164 -26.98 -18.17 9.47
N HIS A 165 -27.54 -17.54 10.48
CA HIS A 165 -27.20 -16.18 10.85
C HIS A 165 -25.76 -16.08 11.38
N GLU A 166 -25.09 -14.98 11.02
CA GLU A 166 -23.81 -14.58 11.63
C GLU A 166 -24.06 -14.00 13.03
N ALA A 167 -22.97 -13.80 13.78
CA ALA A 167 -23.03 -13.15 15.10
C ALA A 167 -21.86 -12.18 15.27
N ALA A 168 -21.95 -11.29 16.27
CA ALA A 168 -20.79 -10.56 16.72
C ALA A 168 -19.77 -11.53 17.35
N ALA A 169 -18.48 -11.22 17.24
CA ALA A 169 -17.47 -11.99 17.96
C ALA A 169 -17.64 -11.78 19.48
N PRO A 170 -17.25 -12.76 20.33
CA PRO A 170 -17.38 -12.65 21.80
C PRO A 170 -16.68 -11.44 22.42
N SER A 171 -15.68 -10.88 21.71
CA SER A 171 -14.99 -9.65 22.13
C SER A 171 -15.86 -8.39 22.02
N PHE A 172 -16.94 -8.43 21.23
CA PHE A 172 -17.87 -7.30 21.17
C PHE A 172 -18.87 -7.38 22.32
N HIS A 173 -18.62 -6.56 23.29
CA HIS A 173 -19.47 -6.32 24.45
C HIS A 173 -19.31 -4.85 24.87
N ARG A 174 -20.22 -4.38 25.71
CA ARG A 174 -20.17 -3.02 26.21
C ARG A 174 -18.94 -2.84 27.10
N VAL A 175 -17.97 -2.06 26.64
CA VAL A 175 -16.78 -1.69 27.43
C VAL A 175 -17.19 -0.60 28.41
N THR A 176 -16.99 -0.87 29.71
CA THR A 176 -17.31 0.07 30.80
C THR A 176 -16.06 0.50 31.56
N ASP A 177 -14.91 -0.09 31.30
CA ASP A 177 -13.63 0.31 31.90
C ASP A 177 -13.22 1.71 31.42
N PRO A 178 -13.19 2.74 32.32
CA PRO A 178 -12.82 4.09 31.93
C PRO A 178 -11.39 4.19 31.38
N ALA A 179 -10.46 3.35 31.89
CA ALA A 179 -9.06 3.37 31.43
C ALA A 179 -8.94 2.92 29.97
N GLU A 180 -9.68 1.88 29.60
CA GLU A 180 -9.71 1.36 28.23
C GLU A 180 -10.39 2.34 27.28
N LEU A 181 -11.52 2.93 27.68
CA LEU A 181 -12.21 3.96 26.90
C LEU A 181 -11.33 5.19 26.70
N ASP A 182 -10.62 5.65 27.73
CA ASP A 182 -9.72 6.79 27.65
C ASP A 182 -8.48 6.48 26.79
N ARG A 183 -7.95 5.26 26.88
CA ARG A 183 -6.86 4.77 26.00
C ARG A 183 -7.24 4.88 24.53
N VAL A 184 -8.43 4.38 24.17
CA VAL A 184 -8.92 4.40 22.78
C VAL A 184 -9.25 5.82 22.34
N ARG A 185 -9.89 6.64 23.20
CA ARG A 185 -10.18 8.05 22.92
C ARG A 185 -8.89 8.82 22.61
N LYS A 186 -7.85 8.68 23.43
CA LYS A 186 -6.54 9.31 23.22
C LYS A 186 -5.83 8.79 21.98
N ARG A 187 -5.85 7.47 21.77
CA ARG A 187 -5.19 6.84 20.61
C ARG A 187 -5.69 7.38 19.28
N TYR A 188 -7.00 7.58 19.17
CA TYR A 188 -7.64 8.05 17.94
C TYR A 188 -8.02 9.53 18.00
N GLN A 189 -7.63 10.27 19.03
CA GLN A 189 -7.89 11.70 19.20
C GLN A 189 -9.38 12.05 19.03
N LEU A 190 -10.24 11.27 19.67
CA LEU A 190 -11.69 11.40 19.53
C LEU A 190 -12.23 12.53 20.41
N ALA A 191 -13.22 13.26 19.88
CA ALA A 191 -14.01 14.20 20.64
C ALA A 191 -14.87 13.49 21.72
N ASP A 192 -15.38 14.24 22.69
CA ASP A 192 -16.20 13.68 23.78
C ASP A 192 -17.50 13.05 23.29
N ARG A 193 -18.11 13.65 22.29
CA ARG A 193 -19.36 13.18 21.69
C ARG A 193 -19.14 12.78 20.24
N ILE A 194 -19.33 11.50 19.94
CA ILE A 194 -19.10 10.98 18.61
C ILE A 194 -20.32 10.24 18.03
N ILE A 195 -20.49 10.40 16.72
CA ILE A 195 -21.31 9.53 15.87
C ILE A 195 -20.34 8.66 15.07
N LEU A 196 -20.55 7.35 15.12
CA LEU A 196 -19.61 6.37 14.56
C LEU A 196 -20.16 5.75 13.27
N TYR A 197 -19.28 5.57 12.32
CA TYR A 197 -19.44 4.73 11.13
C TYR A 197 -18.28 3.73 11.07
N VAL A 198 -18.56 2.44 10.83
CA VAL A 198 -17.54 1.39 10.68
C VAL A 198 -17.78 0.62 9.38
N GLY A 199 -16.78 0.54 8.53
CA GLY A 199 -16.83 -0.24 7.30
C GLY A 199 -15.87 0.22 6.23
N THR A 200 -15.56 -0.66 5.28
CA THR A 200 -14.78 -0.27 4.09
C THR A 200 -15.49 0.86 3.35
N ILE A 201 -14.76 1.92 3.01
CA ILE A 201 -15.31 3.07 2.30
C ILE A 201 -15.53 2.70 0.83
N GLU A 202 -16.75 2.30 0.51
CA GLU A 202 -17.19 1.89 -0.83
C GLU A 202 -18.58 2.45 -1.15
N PRO A 203 -18.97 2.60 -2.44
CA PRO A 203 -20.23 3.28 -2.81
C PRO A 203 -21.48 2.65 -2.20
N ARG A 204 -21.52 1.33 -2.06
CA ARG A 204 -22.67 0.58 -1.51
C ARG A 204 -22.96 0.96 -0.05
N LYS A 205 -21.92 1.31 0.70
CA LYS A 205 -22.02 1.71 2.12
C LYS A 205 -22.56 3.14 2.30
N ASN A 206 -22.66 3.91 1.24
CA ASN A 206 -23.35 5.21 1.17
C ASN A 206 -22.83 6.30 2.14
N LEU A 207 -21.53 6.24 2.47
CA LEU A 207 -20.87 7.21 3.35
C LEU A 207 -21.02 8.68 2.87
N PRO A 208 -20.99 9.00 1.55
CA PRO A 208 -21.23 10.37 1.09
C PRO A 208 -22.53 10.99 1.61
N LYS A 209 -23.64 10.23 1.59
CA LYS A 209 -24.93 10.75 2.12
C LYS A 209 -24.89 10.95 3.64
N LEU A 210 -24.19 10.09 4.38
CA LEU A 210 -24.01 10.30 5.81
C LEU A 210 -23.24 11.59 6.10
N ILE A 211 -22.20 11.86 5.34
CA ILE A 211 -21.42 13.09 5.47
C ILE A 211 -22.25 14.32 5.15
N GLU A 212 -23.05 14.29 4.09
CA GLU A 212 -23.96 15.40 3.72
C GLU A 212 -25.02 15.62 4.79
N ALA A 213 -25.64 14.56 5.31
CA ALA A 213 -26.66 14.61 6.36
C ALA A 213 -26.07 15.15 7.68
N PHE A 214 -24.93 14.63 8.09
CA PHE A 214 -24.20 15.12 9.25
C PHE A 214 -23.83 16.60 9.11
N ALA A 215 -23.28 16.99 7.97
CA ALA A 215 -22.84 18.35 7.73
C ALA A 215 -24.01 19.35 7.70
N SER A 216 -25.16 18.95 7.15
CA SER A 216 -26.38 19.76 7.17
C SER A 216 -26.81 20.09 8.61
N ARG A 217 -26.92 19.08 9.47
CA ARG A 217 -27.34 19.25 10.88
C ARG A 217 -26.26 19.88 11.75
N LYS A 218 -24.98 19.63 11.47
CA LYS A 218 -23.87 20.28 12.16
C LYS A 218 -23.85 21.79 11.94
N ARG A 219 -24.08 22.24 10.69
CA ARG A 219 -24.20 23.68 10.37
C ARG A 219 -25.44 24.32 10.96
N ALA A 220 -26.54 23.57 11.10
CA ALA A 220 -27.75 24.05 11.76
C ALA A 220 -27.61 24.16 13.30
N GLY A 221 -26.54 23.64 13.87
CA GLY A 221 -26.34 23.61 15.33
C GLY A 221 -27.03 22.44 16.04
N ASP A 222 -27.70 21.55 15.30
CA ASP A 222 -28.44 20.40 15.84
C ASP A 222 -27.55 19.27 16.38
N LEU A 223 -26.30 19.17 15.90
CA LEU A 223 -25.36 18.09 16.25
C LEU A 223 -24.06 18.64 16.83
N PRO A 224 -23.88 18.58 18.15
CA PRO A 224 -22.59 18.93 18.78
C PRO A 224 -21.48 17.90 18.52
N HIS A 225 -21.83 16.73 18.01
CA HIS A 225 -20.93 15.57 17.81
C HIS A 225 -19.88 15.80 16.74
N HIS A 226 -18.84 14.92 16.75
CA HIS A 226 -17.97 14.67 15.64
C HIS A 226 -18.36 13.35 14.94
N LEU A 227 -18.23 13.30 13.61
CA LEU A 227 -18.44 12.08 12.83
C LEU A 227 -17.12 11.35 12.71
N VAL A 228 -17.05 10.14 13.25
CA VAL A 228 -15.88 9.27 13.21
C VAL A 228 -16.11 8.15 12.20
N CYS A 229 -15.29 8.10 11.16
CA CYS A 229 -15.36 7.13 10.09
C CYS A 229 -14.21 6.13 10.20
N VAL A 230 -14.51 4.89 10.55
CA VAL A 230 -13.56 3.79 10.74
C VAL A 230 -13.56 2.87 9.53
N GLY A 231 -12.39 2.60 8.99
CA GLY A 231 -12.19 1.60 7.93
C GLY A 231 -11.29 2.08 6.80
N PRO A 232 -10.73 1.14 6.03
CA PRO A 232 -9.86 1.45 4.92
C PRO A 232 -10.66 2.02 3.73
N TYR A 233 -10.00 2.86 2.94
CA TYR A 233 -10.53 3.27 1.64
C TYR A 233 -10.63 2.05 0.73
N GLY A 234 -11.82 1.80 0.22
CA GLY A 234 -12.14 0.74 -0.73
C GLY A 234 -12.04 1.23 -2.17
N TRP A 235 -12.93 0.74 -3.02
CA TRP A 235 -12.97 1.11 -4.44
C TRP A 235 -14.03 2.17 -4.73
N LEU A 236 -13.81 2.96 -5.80
CA LEU A 236 -14.75 4.00 -6.25
C LEU A 236 -15.05 5.10 -5.21
N SER A 237 -14.13 5.36 -4.28
CA SER A 237 -14.24 6.39 -3.23
C SER A 237 -13.76 7.79 -3.68
N ARG A 238 -13.47 7.98 -4.96
CA ARG A 238 -13.03 9.28 -5.50
C ARG A 238 -14.10 10.34 -5.33
N GLY A 239 -13.66 11.56 -4.99
CA GLY A 239 -14.56 12.72 -4.75
C GLY A 239 -15.05 12.82 -3.31
N LEU A 240 -14.73 11.89 -2.41
CA LEU A 240 -15.14 11.97 -1.01
C LEU A 240 -14.45 13.14 -0.29
N GLU A 241 -13.16 13.35 -0.54
CA GLU A 241 -12.41 14.49 0.02
C GLU A 241 -12.96 15.85 -0.47
N GLU A 242 -13.27 15.95 -1.77
CA GLU A 242 -13.91 17.15 -2.33
C GLU A 242 -15.29 17.40 -1.71
N LEU A 243 -16.05 16.32 -1.45
CA LEU A 243 -17.33 16.42 -0.76
C LEU A 243 -17.13 16.97 0.65
N ILE A 244 -16.19 16.42 1.43
CA ILE A 244 -15.89 16.86 2.80
C ILE A 244 -15.52 18.34 2.82
N GLN A 245 -14.65 18.79 1.92
CA GLN A 245 -14.27 20.20 1.83
C GLN A 245 -15.48 21.12 1.53
N ARG A 246 -16.36 20.70 0.63
CA ARG A 246 -17.60 21.47 0.30
C ARG A 246 -18.55 21.59 1.47
N THR A 247 -18.53 20.65 2.42
CA THR A 247 -19.43 20.67 3.59
C THR A 247 -19.16 21.80 4.56
N ARG A 248 -17.96 22.40 4.57
CA ARG A 248 -17.50 23.42 5.51
C ARG A 248 -17.50 22.98 6.99
N VAL A 249 -17.56 21.67 7.26
CA VAL A 249 -17.49 21.07 8.62
C VAL A 249 -16.42 19.98 8.69
N SER A 250 -15.41 20.06 7.84
CA SER A 250 -14.31 19.09 7.77
C SER A 250 -13.60 18.87 9.11
N HIS A 251 -13.51 19.92 9.95
CA HIS A 251 -12.95 19.87 11.30
C HIS A 251 -13.70 18.94 12.26
N ALA A 252 -14.95 18.61 11.97
CA ALA A 252 -15.80 17.74 12.77
C ALA A 252 -15.97 16.33 12.15
N ILE A 253 -15.23 16.01 11.07
CA ILE A 253 -15.27 14.71 10.42
C ILE A 253 -13.87 14.07 10.51
N HIS A 254 -13.79 12.95 11.20
CA HIS A 254 -12.52 12.28 11.50
C HIS A 254 -12.46 10.90 10.86
N PHE A 255 -11.39 10.62 10.09
CA PHE A 255 -11.11 9.31 9.48
C PHE A 255 -9.97 8.64 10.21
N THR A 256 -10.25 7.54 10.92
CA THR A 256 -9.22 6.79 11.65
C THR A 256 -8.38 5.87 10.75
N GLY A 257 -8.87 5.59 9.52
CA GLY A 257 -8.31 4.50 8.70
C GLY A 257 -8.63 3.12 9.28
N TYR A 258 -7.73 2.17 9.10
CA TYR A 258 -7.85 0.83 9.68
C TYR A 258 -7.64 0.88 11.20
N VAL A 259 -8.57 0.32 11.94
CA VAL A 259 -8.50 0.15 13.39
C VAL A 259 -8.30 -1.33 13.72
N PRO A 260 -7.38 -1.70 14.62
CA PRO A 260 -7.27 -3.06 15.14
C PRO A 260 -8.58 -3.56 15.72
N PHE A 261 -8.83 -4.86 15.53
CA PHE A 261 -10.08 -5.48 15.94
C PHE A 261 -10.36 -5.31 17.43
N ASP A 262 -9.31 -5.36 18.28
CA ASP A 262 -9.41 -5.23 19.73
C ASP A 262 -9.82 -3.83 20.21
N ASP A 263 -9.63 -2.79 19.40
CA ASP A 263 -10.05 -1.43 19.75
C ASP A 263 -11.51 -1.12 19.32
N LEU A 264 -12.11 -1.95 18.46
CA LEU A 264 -13.47 -1.70 17.95
C LEU A 264 -14.54 -1.73 19.04
N PRO A 265 -14.55 -2.68 20.01
CA PRO A 265 -15.56 -2.68 21.08
C PRO A 265 -15.60 -1.38 21.89
N ALA A 266 -14.42 -0.83 22.21
CA ALA A 266 -14.31 0.43 22.91
C ALA A 266 -14.78 1.62 22.03
N LEU A 267 -14.50 1.61 20.74
CA LEU A 267 -14.98 2.62 19.79
C LEU A 267 -16.52 2.61 19.67
N TYR A 268 -17.13 1.44 19.54
CA TYR A 268 -18.58 1.32 19.59
C TYR A 268 -19.13 1.83 20.92
N SER A 269 -18.53 1.44 22.05
CA SER A 269 -18.98 1.85 23.38
C SER A 269 -18.83 3.34 23.66
N LEU A 270 -17.87 4.02 23.03
CA LEU A 270 -17.68 5.48 23.10
C LEU A 270 -18.70 6.25 22.26
N ALA A 271 -19.31 5.62 21.28
CA ALA A 271 -20.22 6.29 20.36
C ALA A 271 -21.61 6.47 20.96
N GLU A 272 -22.15 7.71 20.91
CA GLU A 272 -23.53 7.94 21.26
C GLU A 272 -24.51 7.38 20.25
N LEU A 273 -24.09 7.33 18.98
CA LEU A 273 -24.86 6.76 17.86
C LEU A 273 -23.90 6.02 16.92
N PHE A 274 -24.34 4.88 16.43
CA PHE A 274 -23.74 4.22 15.28
C PHE A 274 -24.64 4.37 14.06
N VAL A 275 -24.12 4.88 12.94
CA VAL A 275 -24.92 5.15 11.75
C VAL A 275 -24.41 4.33 10.58
N TYR A 276 -25.28 3.48 10.04
CA TYR A 276 -24.93 2.55 8.97
C TYR A 276 -25.88 2.65 7.77
N PRO A 277 -25.63 3.60 6.85
CA PRO A 277 -26.53 3.95 5.76
C PRO A 277 -26.40 3.04 4.54
N SER A 278 -25.98 1.80 4.71
CA SER A 278 -25.74 0.87 3.61
C SER A 278 -27.01 0.61 2.79
N MET A 279 -26.85 0.58 1.48
CA MET A 279 -27.95 0.38 0.53
C MET A 279 -28.32 -1.11 0.37
N TYR A 280 -27.40 -2.00 0.62
CA TYR A 280 -27.57 -3.45 0.51
C TYR A 280 -26.53 -4.20 1.31
N GLU A 281 -26.95 -5.18 2.10
CA GLU A 281 -26.11 -6.10 2.86
C GLU A 281 -26.64 -7.52 2.76
N GLY A 282 -25.77 -8.51 2.97
CA GLY A 282 -26.17 -9.88 3.20
C GLY A 282 -26.66 -10.10 4.63
N PHE A 283 -25.97 -9.48 5.60
CA PHE A 283 -26.30 -9.55 7.02
C PHE A 283 -26.14 -8.19 7.70
N GLY A 284 -24.94 -7.68 7.82
CA GLY A 284 -24.65 -6.41 8.47
C GLY A 284 -23.87 -6.56 9.77
N LEU A 285 -22.74 -7.27 9.74
CA LEU A 285 -21.87 -7.47 10.90
C LEU A 285 -21.63 -6.19 11.72
N PRO A 286 -21.34 -5.00 11.14
CA PRO A 286 -21.16 -3.79 11.93
C PRO A 286 -22.39 -3.37 12.74
N VAL A 287 -23.61 -3.73 12.30
CA VAL A 287 -24.83 -3.44 13.03
C VAL A 287 -24.94 -4.33 14.27
N ILE A 288 -24.69 -5.64 14.12
CA ILE A 288 -24.75 -6.55 15.26
C ILE A 288 -23.58 -6.31 16.24
N GLU A 289 -22.40 -5.89 15.77
CA GLU A 289 -21.28 -5.48 16.60
C GLU A 289 -21.62 -4.26 17.45
N ALA A 290 -22.21 -3.22 16.84
CA ALA A 290 -22.69 -2.05 17.57
C ALA A 290 -23.77 -2.42 18.59
N MET A 291 -24.71 -3.28 18.23
CA MET A 291 -25.77 -3.76 19.13
C MET A 291 -25.20 -4.53 20.32
N ALA A 292 -24.23 -5.41 20.09
CA ALA A 292 -23.55 -6.17 21.15
C ALA A 292 -22.76 -5.26 22.10
N CYS A 293 -22.29 -4.08 21.65
CA CYS A 293 -21.68 -3.05 22.48
C CYS A 293 -22.70 -2.11 23.12
N GLY A 294 -24.01 -2.31 22.89
CA GLY A 294 -25.07 -1.46 23.44
C GLY A 294 -25.12 -0.07 22.83
N THR A 295 -24.57 0.14 21.65
CA THR A 295 -24.58 1.42 20.93
C THR A 295 -25.90 1.58 20.18
N PRO A 296 -26.66 2.68 20.36
CA PRO A 296 -27.86 2.96 19.57
C PRO A 296 -27.54 3.04 18.08
N VAL A 297 -28.28 2.30 17.23
CA VAL A 297 -28.02 2.16 15.81
C VAL A 297 -29.06 2.91 14.99
N VAL A 298 -28.59 3.68 14.00
CA VAL A 298 -29.40 4.26 12.92
C VAL A 298 -29.03 3.55 11.62
N THR A 299 -30.03 3.00 10.94
CA THR A 299 -29.83 2.30 9.67
C THR A 299 -30.99 2.48 8.71
N GLY A 300 -30.80 2.12 7.44
CA GLY A 300 -31.90 2.12 6.47
C GLY A 300 -32.73 0.83 6.56
N ARG A 301 -33.89 0.86 5.91
CA ARG A 301 -34.76 -0.31 5.72
C ARG A 301 -34.21 -1.31 4.68
N ALA A 302 -32.88 -1.34 4.41
CA ALA A 302 -32.32 -2.41 3.63
C ALA A 302 -32.71 -3.75 4.29
N ALA A 303 -33.31 -4.64 3.52
CA ALA A 303 -34.09 -5.76 4.08
C ALA A 303 -33.31 -6.63 5.08
N ALA A 304 -32.01 -6.89 4.82
CA ALA A 304 -31.18 -7.65 5.77
C ALA A 304 -30.89 -6.85 7.05
N LEU A 305 -30.69 -5.53 6.97
CA LEU A 305 -30.45 -4.68 8.14
C LEU A 305 -31.72 -4.57 9.00
N ALA A 306 -32.91 -4.54 8.37
CA ALA A 306 -34.19 -4.59 9.08
C ALA A 306 -34.43 -5.95 9.75
N GLU A 307 -33.96 -7.04 9.11
CA GLU A 307 -34.04 -8.39 9.66
C GLU A 307 -33.14 -8.54 10.92
N VAL A 308 -31.91 -8.06 10.83
CA VAL A 308 -30.94 -8.12 11.93
C VAL A 308 -31.31 -7.16 13.06
N GLY A 309 -31.57 -5.91 12.74
CA GLY A 309 -31.86 -4.87 13.72
C GLY A 309 -33.24 -4.99 14.37
N GLY A 310 -34.28 -5.35 13.59
CA GLY A 310 -35.67 -5.39 14.06
C GLY A 310 -36.09 -4.05 14.68
N ASP A 311 -36.79 -4.11 15.79
CA ASP A 311 -37.23 -2.93 16.56
C ASP A 311 -36.15 -2.35 17.48
N ALA A 312 -34.98 -2.97 17.52
CA ALA A 312 -33.84 -2.55 18.35
C ALA A 312 -32.98 -1.46 17.72
N VAL A 313 -33.31 -1.04 16.50
CA VAL A 313 -32.59 0.00 15.76
C VAL A 313 -33.55 1.06 15.25
N GLU A 314 -33.05 2.28 15.07
CA GLU A 314 -33.79 3.35 14.42
C GLU A 314 -33.72 3.17 12.90
N GLN A 315 -34.84 2.84 12.26
CA GLN A 315 -34.89 2.58 10.82
C GLN A 315 -35.37 3.83 10.05
N VAL A 316 -34.54 4.29 9.11
CA VAL A 316 -34.86 5.41 8.23
C VAL A 316 -35.49 4.84 6.94
N GLU A 317 -36.74 5.22 6.63
CA GLU A 317 -37.46 4.70 5.46
C GLU A 317 -36.78 5.08 4.13
N ARG A 318 -36.44 6.35 3.99
CA ARG A 318 -35.73 6.88 2.83
C ARG A 318 -34.33 7.26 3.22
N MET A 319 -33.33 6.64 2.57
CA MET A 319 -31.94 6.96 2.78
C MET A 319 -31.53 8.22 2.00
N ASP A 320 -32.26 9.32 2.20
CA ASP A 320 -31.88 10.65 1.75
C ASP A 320 -31.19 11.43 2.87
N VAL A 321 -30.62 12.58 2.51
CA VAL A 321 -29.83 13.44 3.41
C VAL A 321 -30.67 13.97 4.56
N ASP A 322 -31.93 14.37 4.28
CA ASP A 322 -32.78 15.01 5.26
C ASP A 322 -33.29 14.00 6.30
N ALA A 323 -33.82 12.87 5.86
CA ALA A 323 -34.35 11.83 6.75
C ALA A 323 -33.24 11.24 7.65
N LEU A 324 -32.05 11.00 7.08
CA LEU A 324 -30.91 10.52 7.86
C LEU A 324 -30.43 11.59 8.86
N GLY A 325 -30.35 12.84 8.44
CA GLY A 325 -30.01 13.97 9.29
C GLY A 325 -31.01 14.16 10.45
N GLU A 326 -32.31 14.04 10.17
CA GLU A 326 -33.35 14.15 11.17
C GLU A 326 -33.28 13.04 12.23
N ALA A 327 -33.05 11.78 11.80
CA ALA A 327 -32.92 10.67 12.73
C ALA A 327 -31.71 10.88 13.67
N MET A 328 -30.55 11.30 13.14
CA MET A 328 -29.38 11.61 13.94
C MET A 328 -29.65 12.77 14.93
N ALA A 329 -30.23 13.87 14.46
CA ALA A 329 -30.50 15.04 15.29
C ALA A 329 -31.54 14.74 16.38
N ARG A 330 -32.60 13.98 16.06
CA ARG A 330 -33.58 13.54 17.04
C ARG A 330 -32.94 12.68 18.13
N LEU A 331 -32.24 11.63 17.78
CA LEU A 331 -31.59 10.76 18.76
C LEU A 331 -30.50 11.48 19.57
N ALA A 332 -29.81 12.47 18.98
CA ALA A 332 -28.86 13.30 19.72
C ALA A 332 -29.52 14.11 20.85
N ARG A 333 -30.79 14.54 20.65
CA ARG A 333 -31.57 15.31 21.65
C ARG A 333 -32.32 14.42 22.65
N GLU A 334 -32.57 13.14 22.33
CA GLU A 334 -33.41 12.22 23.12
C GLU A 334 -32.57 11.14 23.85
N PRO A 335 -31.94 11.44 24.98
CA PRO A 335 -31.13 10.46 25.72
C PRO A 335 -31.94 9.25 26.21
N GLU A 336 -33.18 9.45 26.59
CA GLU A 336 -34.09 8.38 27.02
C GLU A 336 -34.35 7.39 25.86
N ARG A 337 -34.61 7.90 24.65
CA ARG A 337 -34.77 7.06 23.46
C ARG A 337 -33.50 6.28 23.14
N ARG A 338 -32.32 6.91 23.27
CA ARG A 338 -31.04 6.20 23.11
C ARG A 338 -30.89 5.08 24.14
N ALA A 339 -31.27 5.31 25.39
CA ALA A 339 -31.21 4.30 26.44
C ALA A 339 -32.13 3.09 26.14
N VAL A 340 -33.33 3.35 25.66
CA VAL A 340 -34.27 2.29 25.23
C VAL A 340 -33.69 1.49 24.08
N LEU A 341 -33.16 2.15 23.03
CA LEU A 341 -32.56 1.48 21.89
C LEU A 341 -31.31 0.70 22.30
N SER A 342 -30.47 1.24 23.19
CA SER A 342 -29.29 0.55 23.72
C SER A 342 -29.65 -0.76 24.41
N HIS A 343 -30.67 -0.73 25.28
CA HIS A 343 -31.15 -1.92 25.97
C HIS A 343 -31.72 -2.96 25.00
N ALA A 344 -32.58 -2.52 24.09
CA ALA A 344 -33.17 -3.39 23.06
C ALA A 344 -32.09 -4.01 22.16
N ALA A 345 -31.04 -3.21 21.82
CA ALA A 345 -29.93 -3.66 21.00
C ALA A 345 -29.16 -4.82 21.67
N LEU A 346 -28.81 -4.69 22.95
CA LEU A 346 -28.16 -5.76 23.70
C LEU A 346 -29.00 -7.05 23.71
N GLN A 347 -30.28 -6.96 24.06
CA GLN A 347 -31.20 -8.12 24.07
C GLN A 347 -31.34 -8.76 22.69
N ARG A 348 -31.34 -7.93 21.64
CA ARG A 348 -31.45 -8.43 20.27
C ARG A 348 -30.19 -9.13 19.81
N ALA A 349 -29.00 -8.61 20.17
CA ALA A 349 -27.71 -9.19 19.81
C ALA A 349 -27.53 -10.61 20.38
N GLU A 350 -28.04 -10.89 21.57
CA GLU A 350 -28.01 -12.21 22.23
C GLU A 350 -28.74 -13.33 21.43
N ARG A 351 -29.64 -12.94 20.52
CA ARG A 351 -30.34 -13.92 19.65
C ARG A 351 -29.44 -14.50 18.55
N PHE A 352 -28.29 -13.91 18.32
CA PHE A 352 -27.32 -14.34 17.33
C PHE A 352 -26.09 -14.92 18.03
N SER A 353 -25.73 -16.14 17.67
CA SER A 353 -24.64 -16.86 18.33
C SER A 353 -23.88 -17.72 17.32
N TRP A 354 -22.56 -17.67 17.39
CA TRP A 354 -21.70 -18.55 16.58
C TRP A 354 -21.89 -20.03 16.93
N ASP A 355 -22.22 -20.36 18.17
CA ASP A 355 -22.54 -21.73 18.58
C ASP A 355 -23.81 -22.25 17.89
N ARG A 356 -24.82 -21.38 17.78
CA ARG A 356 -26.03 -21.70 17.03
C ARG A 356 -25.72 -21.86 15.54
N ALA A 357 -24.96 -20.93 14.96
CA ALA A 357 -24.52 -20.99 13.57
C ALA A 357 -23.75 -22.26 13.25
N ALA A 358 -22.87 -22.70 14.14
CA ALA A 358 -22.12 -23.93 13.99
C ALA A 358 -23.04 -25.17 14.02
N ARG A 359 -23.99 -25.24 14.97
CA ARG A 359 -24.97 -26.38 15.07
C ARG A 359 -25.85 -26.46 13.81
N GLU A 360 -26.42 -25.33 13.38
CA GLU A 360 -27.23 -25.25 12.18
C GLU A 360 -26.42 -25.65 10.93
N THR A 361 -25.15 -25.26 10.85
CA THR A 361 -24.24 -25.63 9.75
C THR A 361 -23.94 -27.13 9.75
N ILE A 362 -23.74 -27.74 10.92
CA ILE A 362 -23.57 -29.21 11.04
C ILE A 362 -24.81 -29.94 10.57
N GLU A 363 -26.01 -29.46 10.86
CA GLU A 363 -27.28 -30.05 10.35
C GLU A 363 -27.30 -29.98 8.82
N VAL A 364 -26.88 -28.90 8.20
CA VAL A 364 -26.75 -28.80 6.74
C VAL A 364 -25.74 -29.84 6.23
N TYR A 365 -24.61 -30.03 6.87
CA TYR A 365 -23.66 -31.07 6.45
C TYR A 365 -24.24 -32.45 6.52
N ARG A 366 -24.96 -32.79 7.60
CA ARG A 366 -25.63 -34.07 7.78
C ARG A 366 -26.73 -34.33 6.74
N SER A 367 -27.41 -33.26 6.30
CA SER A 367 -28.48 -33.39 5.29
C SER A 367 -27.97 -33.75 3.89
N VAL A 368 -26.70 -33.39 3.57
CA VAL A 368 -26.08 -33.64 2.25
C VAL A 368 -25.04 -34.76 2.26
N ALA A 369 -24.49 -35.12 3.43
CA ALA A 369 -23.53 -36.21 3.54
C ALA A 369 -24.21 -37.54 3.19
N LYS A 370 -23.67 -38.30 2.23
CA LYS A 370 -24.19 -39.60 1.83
C LYS A 370 -23.94 -40.61 2.93
N PRO A 371 -24.92 -41.50 3.28
CA PRO A 371 -24.68 -42.58 4.21
C PRO A 371 -23.53 -43.49 3.75
N ALA A 372 -22.72 -43.99 4.67
CA ALA A 372 -21.56 -44.85 4.42
C ALA A 372 -21.81 -46.09 3.55
N ALA A 373 -23.09 -46.55 3.47
CA ALA A 373 -23.50 -47.74 2.70
C ALA A 373 -23.42 -47.59 1.17
N VAL A 374 -23.26 -46.39 0.62
CA VAL A 374 -23.18 -46.16 -0.84
C VAL A 374 -21.73 -46.15 -1.35
N ARG A 375 -20.70 -46.22 -0.48
CA ARG A 375 -19.29 -46.21 -0.86
C ARG A 375 -18.85 -47.47 -1.64
N SER A 376 -19.47 -48.61 -1.48
CA SER A 376 -19.02 -49.90 -2.06
C SER A 376 -19.34 -50.12 -3.53
N ARG A 377 -20.14 -49.24 -4.19
CA ARG A 377 -20.50 -49.42 -5.62
C ARG A 377 -19.66 -48.63 -6.62
N PHE A 378 -18.87 -47.67 -6.17
CA PHE A 378 -18.03 -46.90 -7.07
C PHE A 378 -16.55 -47.36 -7.11
N ASP A 379 -16.08 -48.10 -6.09
CA ASP A 379 -14.70 -48.60 -6.04
C ASP A 379 -14.48 -49.83 -6.94
N THR A 380 -15.57 -50.49 -7.41
CA THR A 380 -15.48 -51.68 -8.26
C THR A 380 -15.42 -51.39 -9.76
N LEU A 381 -15.55 -50.14 -10.20
CA LEU A 381 -15.50 -49.74 -11.62
C LEU A 381 -14.15 -49.16 -12.10
N THR A 382 -13.17 -49.05 -11.23
CA THR A 382 -11.84 -48.50 -11.58
C THR A 382 -10.67 -49.49 -11.43
N ALA A 383 -10.96 -50.78 -11.18
CA ALA A 383 -9.93 -51.82 -11.02
C ALA A 383 -9.60 -52.57 -12.31
N SER A 384 -9.83 -52.02 -13.49
CA SER A 384 -9.33 -52.59 -14.75
C SER A 384 -8.78 -51.52 -15.69
N GLY A 385 -7.48 -51.43 -15.74
CA GLY A 385 -6.74 -50.98 -16.90
C GLY A 385 -6.08 -49.57 -16.82
N LEU A 386 -4.75 -49.64 -16.78
CA LEU A 386 -3.84 -48.59 -17.25
C LEU A 386 -3.71 -47.31 -16.41
N HIS A 387 -2.66 -47.26 -15.55
CA HIS A 387 -1.63 -46.21 -15.72
C HIS A 387 -0.51 -46.27 -14.69
N LYS A 388 0.71 -46.14 -15.17
CA LYS A 388 1.91 -45.83 -14.36
C LYS A 388 1.72 -44.58 -13.52
N PRO A 389 2.18 -44.53 -12.26
CA PRO A 389 1.98 -43.37 -11.41
C PRO A 389 2.90 -42.23 -11.82
N VAL A 390 2.30 -41.10 -12.20
CA VAL A 390 2.99 -39.81 -12.18
C VAL A 390 3.03 -39.38 -10.72
N THR A 391 4.20 -39.43 -10.11
CA THR A 391 4.46 -38.94 -8.76
C THR A 391 4.44 -37.40 -8.78
N SER A 392 3.29 -36.81 -8.53
CA SER A 392 3.18 -35.42 -8.13
C SER A 392 3.15 -35.35 -6.60
N GLY A 393 4.26 -34.85 -6.02
CA GLY A 393 4.47 -34.85 -4.58
C GLY A 393 3.49 -33.95 -3.81
N PHE A 394 2.63 -34.56 -3.05
CA PHE A 394 1.94 -33.98 -1.93
C PHE A 394 2.38 -34.71 -0.67
N ASP A 395 3.13 -34.06 0.23
CA ASP A 395 3.41 -34.60 1.55
C ASP A 395 2.33 -34.17 2.52
N THR A 396 1.74 -35.14 3.13
CA THR A 396 1.00 -35.03 4.38
C THR A 396 2.02 -34.76 5.48
N LEU A 397 1.99 -33.57 6.07
CA LEU A 397 2.64 -33.35 7.38
C LEU A 397 1.81 -34.12 8.42
N THR A 398 2.10 -35.40 8.58
CA THR A 398 1.76 -36.12 9.83
C THR A 398 2.73 -35.62 10.88
N ALA A 399 2.19 -35.01 11.94
CA ALA A 399 2.94 -34.75 13.16
C ALA A 399 3.29 -36.09 13.81
N SER A 400 4.41 -36.68 13.42
CA SER A 400 5.07 -37.75 14.16
C SER A 400 6.54 -37.81 13.76
N ALA A 401 7.30 -36.88 14.25
CA ALA A 401 8.69 -37.04 14.68
C ALA A 401 8.92 -35.85 15.64
N ARG A 402 8.78 -36.13 16.93
CA ARG A 402 9.44 -35.32 17.94
C ARG A 402 10.94 -35.44 17.66
N PRO A 403 11.67 -34.34 17.45
CA PRO A 403 13.08 -34.35 17.81
C PRO A 403 13.11 -34.44 19.34
N ASP A 404 14.04 -35.24 19.84
CA ASP A 404 14.34 -35.29 21.26
C ASP A 404 14.49 -33.89 21.83
N PRO A 405 14.07 -33.64 23.09
CA PRO A 405 14.16 -32.34 23.70
C PRO A 405 15.64 -31.97 23.78
N VAL A 406 16.06 -31.00 22.96
CA VAL A 406 17.27 -30.26 23.28
C VAL A 406 16.95 -29.55 24.59
N ASP A 407 17.76 -29.90 25.57
CA ASP A 407 17.76 -29.41 26.95
C ASP A 407 17.83 -27.87 26.94
N ASP A 408 16.69 -27.21 26.98
CA ASP A 408 16.53 -25.75 27.13
C ASP A 408 16.43 -25.43 28.61
N THR A 409 17.44 -25.90 29.35
CA THR A 409 17.68 -25.51 30.75
C THR A 409 18.74 -24.42 30.81
N ALA A 410 18.58 -23.37 30.04
CA ALA A 410 19.30 -22.11 30.25
C ALA A 410 18.32 -20.94 30.27
N ARG A 411 17.28 -21.03 31.12
CA ARG A 411 16.71 -19.82 31.69
C ARG A 411 17.69 -19.37 32.77
N PRO A 412 18.17 -18.13 32.75
CA PRO A 412 18.83 -17.60 33.92
C PRO A 412 17.78 -17.54 35.05
N GLU A 413 17.99 -18.30 36.09
CA GLU A 413 17.23 -18.20 37.32
C GLU A 413 17.28 -16.76 37.85
N PRO A 414 16.17 -16.26 38.43
CA PRO A 414 16.21 -14.99 39.13
C PRO A 414 17.12 -15.17 40.34
N VAL A 415 18.21 -14.43 40.38
CA VAL A 415 19.04 -14.29 41.58
C VAL A 415 18.19 -13.66 42.69
N GLU A 416 17.64 -14.47 43.56
CA GLU A 416 17.12 -14.02 44.83
C GLU A 416 18.28 -13.56 45.73
N GLY A 417 18.11 -12.41 46.29
CA GLY A 417 18.70 -12.04 47.50
C GLY A 417 19.81 -11.00 47.53
N ARG A 418 19.42 -9.74 47.65
CA ARG A 418 19.77 -8.98 48.88
C ARG A 418 19.07 -7.62 48.85
N ALA A 419 18.24 -7.40 49.83
CA ALA A 419 17.58 -6.15 50.12
C ALA A 419 18.57 -4.99 50.35
N SER A 420 18.05 -3.80 50.07
CA SER A 420 18.53 -2.48 50.46
C SER A 420 19.39 -1.77 49.40
N GLY A 421 18.80 -0.76 48.83
CA GLY A 421 19.44 0.28 48.06
C GLY A 421 18.56 0.66 46.86
N HIS A 422 17.83 1.74 46.96
CA HIS A 422 17.19 2.36 45.81
C HIS A 422 18.23 2.56 44.68
N ARG A 423 18.35 1.59 43.77
CA ARG A 423 18.99 1.81 42.50
C ARG A 423 18.04 2.67 41.68
N VAL A 424 18.32 3.96 41.64
CA VAL A 424 17.87 4.85 40.58
C VAL A 424 18.23 4.15 39.27
N LEU A 425 17.24 3.76 38.49
CA LEU A 425 17.43 3.27 37.11
C LEU A 425 18.25 4.33 36.40
N PRO A 426 19.33 3.96 35.64
CA PRO A 426 20.14 4.93 34.92
C PRO A 426 19.22 5.75 34.04
N ASP A 427 19.35 7.06 34.12
CA ASP A 427 18.62 8.02 33.30
C ASP A 427 18.65 7.54 31.83
N ARG A 428 17.46 7.36 31.20
CA ARG A 428 17.36 6.93 29.80
C ARG A 428 18.17 7.89 28.97
N ALA A 429 19.18 7.38 28.29
CA ALA A 429 20.13 8.15 27.50
C ALA A 429 19.39 9.15 26.59
N GLN A 430 19.58 10.43 26.83
CA GLN A 430 19.08 11.51 26.00
C GLN A 430 19.99 11.62 24.77
N VAL A 431 19.43 11.56 23.57
CA VAL A 431 20.22 11.79 22.35
C VAL A 431 20.17 13.28 21.98
N ASP A 432 21.24 13.78 21.34
CA ASP A 432 21.26 15.16 20.86
C ASP A 432 20.30 15.37 19.71
N VAL A 433 20.27 14.44 18.74
CA VAL A 433 19.48 14.57 17.50
C VAL A 433 18.75 13.28 17.17
N LEU A 434 17.45 13.34 16.99
CA LEU A 434 16.65 12.27 16.39
C LEU A 434 16.37 12.63 14.93
N PHE A 435 16.92 11.82 14.02
CA PHE A 435 16.65 11.90 12.59
C PHE A 435 15.38 11.14 12.22
N GLY A 436 14.64 11.62 11.22
CA GLY A 436 13.50 10.96 10.64
C GLY A 436 13.21 11.47 9.24
N GLN A 437 12.27 10.86 8.58
CA GLN A 437 11.70 11.28 7.30
C GLN A 437 10.20 11.06 7.30
N ALA A 438 9.47 11.70 6.38
CA ALA A 438 8.01 11.61 6.33
C ALA A 438 7.48 10.68 5.21
N TYR A 439 8.34 9.94 4.52
CA TYR A 439 7.93 8.96 3.52
C TYR A 439 7.69 7.59 4.16
N PHE A 440 6.43 7.29 4.44
CA PHE A 440 5.98 6.00 4.95
C PHE A 440 5.59 5.09 3.77
N LEU A 441 6.23 3.94 3.63
CA LEU A 441 5.91 2.98 2.56
C LEU A 441 4.42 2.56 2.58
N ARG A 442 3.84 2.45 3.76
CA ARG A 442 2.42 2.09 3.95
C ARG A 442 1.43 3.09 3.37
N PHE A 443 1.83 4.35 3.23
CA PHE A 443 0.97 5.41 2.69
C PHE A 443 0.97 5.45 1.17
N ASP A 444 1.82 4.67 0.51
CA ASP A 444 1.87 4.52 -0.93
C ASP A 444 1.40 3.10 -1.33
N PRO A 445 0.14 2.91 -1.74
CA PRO A 445 -0.42 1.59 -2.01
C PRO A 445 0.35 0.79 -3.08
N LYS A 446 0.87 1.46 -4.10
CA LYS A 446 1.63 0.81 -5.19
C LYS A 446 2.96 0.27 -4.68
N LEU A 447 3.69 1.07 -3.91
CA LEU A 447 5.00 0.68 -3.39
C LEU A 447 4.84 -0.28 -2.20
N TRP A 448 3.77 -0.12 -1.42
CA TRP A 448 3.42 -1.12 -0.41
C TRP A 448 3.18 -2.50 -1.01
N ASP A 449 2.44 -2.59 -2.11
CA ASP A 449 2.25 -3.85 -2.84
C ASP A 449 3.54 -4.38 -3.46
N ALA A 450 4.44 -3.50 -3.89
CA ALA A 450 5.73 -3.88 -4.43
C ALA A 450 6.67 -4.48 -3.36
N GLN A 451 6.57 -4.05 -2.09
CA GLN A 451 7.42 -4.52 -0.98
C GLN A 451 8.92 -4.38 -1.27
N GLN A 452 9.32 -3.18 -1.74
CA GLN A 452 10.71 -2.84 -2.05
C GLN A 452 11.19 -1.65 -1.19
N PRO A 453 11.26 -1.79 0.14
CA PRO A 453 11.74 -0.72 0.99
C PRO A 453 13.23 -0.47 0.78
N TYR A 454 13.63 0.80 0.76
CA TYR A 454 15.01 1.25 0.81
C TYR A 454 15.19 2.22 1.97
N ALA A 455 16.29 2.10 2.69
CA ALA A 455 16.58 2.96 3.82
C ALA A 455 16.74 4.43 3.39
N PRO A 456 16.44 5.40 4.29
CA PRO A 456 16.48 6.83 3.97
C PRO A 456 17.90 7.36 3.88
N LEU A 457 18.53 7.18 2.74
CA LEU A 457 19.96 7.43 2.52
C LEU A 457 20.37 8.88 2.84
N GLY A 458 19.54 9.87 2.49
CA GLY A 458 19.79 11.25 2.83
C GLY A 458 19.86 11.51 4.32
N ALA A 459 18.91 10.95 5.09
CA ALA A 459 18.94 11.03 6.55
C ALA A 459 20.17 10.32 7.16
N LEU A 460 20.60 9.19 6.55
CA LEU A 460 21.77 8.44 7.00
C LEU A 460 23.08 9.21 6.77
N TYR A 461 23.22 9.91 5.64
CA TYR A 461 24.37 10.82 5.40
C TYR A 461 24.39 11.99 6.41
N ALA A 462 23.25 12.64 6.60
CA ALA A 462 23.13 13.74 7.54
C ALA A 462 23.42 13.31 8.98
N ALA A 463 22.95 12.14 9.38
CA ALA A 463 23.24 11.55 10.70
C ALA A 463 24.72 11.21 10.86
N ALA A 464 25.37 10.68 9.83
CA ALA A 464 26.80 10.39 9.84
C ALA A 464 27.61 11.69 10.00
N CYS A 465 27.31 12.74 9.25
CA CYS A 465 27.97 14.05 9.38
C CYS A 465 27.77 14.67 10.77
N ALA A 466 26.58 14.56 11.35
CA ALA A 466 26.33 15.03 12.72
C ALA A 466 27.14 14.23 13.74
N ARG A 467 27.25 12.89 13.56
CA ARG A 467 28.04 12.01 14.42
C ARG A 467 29.54 12.36 14.36
N ASP A 468 30.08 12.59 13.16
CA ASP A 468 31.48 13.01 12.98
C ASP A 468 31.79 14.34 13.70
N ARG A 469 30.78 15.21 13.82
CA ARG A 469 30.88 16.44 14.60
C ARG A 469 30.74 16.21 16.12
N GLY A 470 30.50 14.97 16.55
CA GLY A 470 30.41 14.58 17.95
C GLY A 470 29.03 14.77 18.57
N TYR A 471 27.95 14.68 17.78
CA TYR A 471 26.58 14.60 18.26
C TYR A 471 26.15 13.15 18.46
N SER A 472 25.43 12.88 19.53
CA SER A 472 24.72 11.60 19.67
C SER A 472 23.47 11.62 18.83
N VAL A 473 23.30 10.58 17.98
CA VAL A 473 22.22 10.50 17.00
C VAL A 473 21.41 9.23 17.10
N ALA A 474 20.12 9.32 16.78
CA ALA A 474 19.23 8.18 16.60
C ALA A 474 18.43 8.37 15.31
N LEU A 475 17.84 7.28 14.79
CA LEU A 475 17.02 7.28 13.58
C LEU A 475 15.61 6.78 13.88
N PHE A 476 14.61 7.50 13.41
CA PHE A 476 13.26 7.01 13.20
C PHE A 476 13.08 6.65 11.73
N ASP A 477 12.96 5.37 11.45
CA ASP A 477 12.81 4.88 10.09
C ASP A 477 11.31 4.79 9.69
N ALA A 478 10.81 5.85 9.08
CA ALA A 478 9.42 5.93 8.60
C ALA A 478 9.11 4.92 7.49
N MET A 479 10.11 4.46 6.72
CA MET A 479 9.92 3.46 5.68
C MET A 479 9.29 2.17 6.22
N LEU A 480 9.69 1.75 7.41
CA LEU A 480 9.21 0.54 8.06
C LEU A 480 8.12 0.79 9.13
N ALA A 481 7.83 2.05 9.43
CA ALA A 481 6.84 2.44 10.43
C ALA A 481 5.40 2.22 9.96
N ALA A 482 4.48 2.10 10.89
CA ALA A 482 3.06 1.90 10.59
C ALA A 482 2.31 3.22 10.36
N SER A 483 2.67 4.25 11.12
CA SER A 483 2.01 5.57 11.10
C SER A 483 2.87 6.65 11.76
N GLU A 484 2.40 7.89 11.70
CA GLU A 484 3.00 9.03 12.40
C GLU A 484 3.00 8.86 13.95
N GLY A 485 2.13 7.98 14.46
CA GLY A 485 2.12 7.62 15.90
C GLY A 485 3.42 6.97 16.36
N ASP A 486 4.09 6.21 15.49
CA ASP A 486 5.40 5.59 15.79
C ASP A 486 6.51 6.64 15.97
N TRP A 487 6.39 7.80 15.29
CA TRP A 487 7.27 8.96 15.52
C TRP A 487 7.13 9.51 16.93
N SER A 488 5.91 9.64 17.41
CA SER A 488 5.63 10.06 18.80
C SER A 488 6.29 9.12 19.83
N ALA A 489 6.17 7.81 19.61
CA ALA A 489 6.83 6.82 20.45
C ALA A 489 8.37 6.89 20.37
N ALA A 490 8.93 7.23 19.20
CA ALA A 490 10.38 7.44 19.04
C ALA A 490 10.87 8.68 19.81
N LEU A 491 10.13 9.79 19.76
CA LEU A 491 10.42 11.00 20.55
C LEU A 491 10.41 10.70 22.06
N ASP A 492 9.41 9.96 22.53
CA ASP A 492 9.29 9.58 23.96
C ASP A 492 10.42 8.64 24.41
N ARG A 493 10.86 7.74 23.51
CA ARG A 493 11.95 6.78 23.76
C ARG A 493 13.32 7.44 23.81
N HIS A 494 13.62 8.27 22.80
CA HIS A 494 14.95 8.84 22.63
C HIS A 494 15.15 10.17 23.36
N ARG A 495 14.07 10.88 23.69
CA ARG A 495 14.06 12.21 24.34
C ARG A 495 15.09 13.16 23.72
N PRO A 496 15.03 13.42 22.41
CA PRO A 496 16.04 14.19 21.73
C PRO A 496 15.98 15.67 22.13
N ARG A 497 17.13 16.35 22.10
CA ARG A 497 17.20 17.81 22.21
C ARG A 497 16.64 18.49 20.97
N LEU A 498 16.90 17.90 19.81
CA LEU A 498 16.48 18.38 18.49
C LEU A 498 15.94 17.20 17.67
N ALA A 499 14.93 17.46 16.88
CA ALA A 499 14.45 16.55 15.83
C ALA A 499 14.85 17.09 14.46
N VAL A 500 15.23 16.21 13.55
CA VAL A 500 15.56 16.56 12.16
C VAL A 500 14.73 15.69 11.24
N LEU A 501 13.80 16.30 10.51
CA LEU A 501 13.11 15.65 9.41
C LEU A 501 13.93 15.89 8.14
N TYR A 502 14.72 14.88 7.78
CA TYR A 502 15.60 14.95 6.61
C TYR A 502 15.01 14.06 5.50
N GLU A 503 14.29 14.69 4.57
CA GLU A 503 13.66 13.98 3.46
C GLU A 503 14.72 13.41 2.51
N ASP A 504 14.48 12.17 2.05
CA ASP A 504 15.44 11.45 1.23
C ASP A 504 15.48 12.00 -0.21
N ASN A 505 16.44 12.86 -0.49
CA ASN A 505 16.63 13.47 -1.81
C ASN A 505 17.11 12.48 -2.90
N PHE A 506 17.47 11.27 -2.53
CA PHE A 506 17.80 10.18 -3.45
C PHE A 506 16.60 9.36 -3.87
N ASN A 507 15.50 9.42 -3.13
CA ASN A 507 14.25 8.79 -3.52
C ASN A 507 13.48 9.69 -4.48
N TYR A 508 13.19 9.18 -5.69
CA TYR A 508 12.43 9.91 -6.70
C TYR A 508 11.05 10.41 -6.19
N LEU A 509 10.37 9.61 -5.38
CA LEU A 509 9.05 9.98 -4.85
C LEU A 509 9.14 11.09 -3.80
N SER A 510 10.20 11.13 -3.00
CA SER A 510 10.47 12.24 -2.10
C SER A 510 10.75 13.53 -2.90
N LYS A 511 11.45 13.43 -4.02
CA LYS A 511 11.65 14.57 -4.95
C LYS A 511 10.35 15.06 -5.59
N MET A 512 9.36 14.19 -5.78
CA MET A 512 8.04 14.53 -6.34
C MET A 512 7.13 15.27 -5.36
N CYS A 513 7.53 15.42 -4.11
CA CYS A 513 6.79 16.18 -3.08
C CYS A 513 5.35 15.71 -2.92
N LEU A 514 5.14 14.42 -2.70
CA LEU A 514 3.80 13.84 -2.57
C LEU A 514 3.02 14.47 -1.41
N LEU A 515 1.75 14.78 -1.65
CA LEU A 515 0.91 15.47 -0.66
C LEU A 515 0.84 14.73 0.68
N ARG A 516 0.76 13.39 0.64
CA ARG A 516 0.71 12.56 1.85
C ARG A 516 1.99 12.63 2.67
N MET A 517 3.16 12.76 2.02
CA MET A 517 4.43 13.01 2.72
C MET A 517 4.42 14.35 3.46
N ARG A 518 4.00 15.42 2.77
CA ARG A 518 3.89 16.75 3.41
C ARG A 518 2.99 16.71 4.62
N GLN A 519 1.81 16.08 4.52
CA GLN A 519 0.88 15.91 5.65
C GLN A 519 1.54 15.17 6.82
N ALA A 520 2.26 14.09 6.54
CA ALA A 520 2.98 13.35 7.56
C ALA A 520 4.08 14.20 8.22
N ALA A 521 4.86 14.94 7.43
CA ALA A 521 5.90 15.83 7.96
C ALA A 521 5.31 16.91 8.90
N LEU A 522 4.17 17.53 8.51
CA LEU A 522 3.50 18.52 9.34
C LEU A 522 3.00 17.92 10.66
N ALA A 523 2.41 16.71 10.62
CA ALA A 523 1.99 15.99 11.82
C ALA A 523 3.17 15.62 12.72
N MET A 524 4.32 15.23 12.15
CA MET A 524 5.54 14.91 12.89
C MET A 524 6.15 16.15 13.56
N ILE A 525 6.11 17.30 12.90
CA ILE A 525 6.55 18.59 13.48
C ILE A 525 5.65 18.94 14.69
N GLU A 526 4.36 18.83 14.54
CA GLU A 526 3.40 19.13 15.61
C GLU A 526 3.58 18.18 16.82
N ALA A 527 3.79 16.90 16.57
CA ALA A 527 4.05 15.90 17.60
C ALA A 527 5.35 16.19 18.39
N ALA A 528 6.40 16.67 17.71
CA ALA A 528 7.65 17.11 18.33
C ALA A 528 7.43 18.38 19.16
N ARG A 529 6.75 19.38 18.61
CA ARG A 529 6.41 20.63 19.29
C ARG A 529 5.60 20.41 20.55
N ALA A 530 4.61 19.51 20.52
CA ALA A 530 3.81 19.15 21.69
C ALA A 530 4.64 18.56 22.85
N ARG A 531 5.85 18.07 22.55
CA ARG A 531 6.82 17.54 23.51
C ARG A 531 7.95 18.52 23.85
N GLY A 532 7.87 19.76 23.37
CA GLY A 532 8.92 20.78 23.56
C GLY A 532 10.18 20.52 22.74
N VAL A 533 10.14 19.59 21.77
CA VAL A 533 11.28 19.26 20.91
C VAL A 533 11.28 20.18 19.67
N ARG A 534 12.37 20.94 19.48
CA ARG A 534 12.53 21.82 18.31
C ARG A 534 12.87 20.99 17.07
N THR A 535 12.21 21.28 15.95
CA THR A 535 12.36 20.51 14.72
C THR A 535 13.03 21.32 13.61
N ILE A 536 14.02 20.74 12.93
CA ILE A 536 14.62 21.24 11.69
C ILE A 536 14.12 20.37 10.55
N VAL A 537 13.82 20.97 9.40
CA VAL A 537 13.33 20.24 8.21
C VAL A 537 14.28 20.49 7.05
N ALA A 538 14.63 19.44 6.31
CA ALA A 538 15.43 19.48 5.09
C ALA A 538 14.78 18.63 3.99
N GLY A 539 14.91 19.03 2.74
CA GLY A 539 14.40 18.25 1.61
C GLY A 539 13.85 19.12 0.48
N SER A 540 13.47 18.48 -0.61
CA SER A 540 13.02 19.17 -1.83
C SER A 540 11.76 19.99 -1.59
N ASP A 541 10.75 19.40 -0.96
CA ASP A 541 9.49 20.10 -0.69
C ASP A 541 9.64 21.24 0.30
N ALA A 542 10.47 21.06 1.33
CA ALA A 542 10.78 22.10 2.30
C ALA A 542 11.57 23.24 1.67
N THR A 543 12.46 22.96 0.71
CA THR A 543 13.20 23.96 -0.06
C THR A 543 12.26 24.84 -0.89
N ASP A 544 11.25 24.22 -1.55
CA ASP A 544 10.30 24.91 -2.40
C ASP A 544 9.19 25.64 -1.60
N HIS A 545 8.80 25.10 -0.44
CA HIS A 545 7.70 25.59 0.39
C HIS A 545 8.08 25.83 1.86
N PRO A 546 9.16 26.56 2.18
CA PRO A 546 9.67 26.70 3.55
C PRO A 546 8.64 27.31 4.52
N ALA A 547 7.82 28.24 4.06
CA ALA A 547 6.77 28.85 4.89
C ALA A 547 5.83 27.82 5.49
N THR A 548 5.41 26.82 4.71
CA THR A 548 4.48 25.77 5.13
C THR A 548 4.98 25.01 6.37
N TYR A 549 6.27 24.68 6.39
CA TYR A 549 6.90 23.94 7.48
C TYR A 549 7.18 24.82 8.71
N LEU A 550 7.58 26.06 8.49
CA LEU A 550 7.80 27.04 9.54
C LEU A 550 6.47 27.42 10.23
N ASP A 551 5.38 27.54 9.49
CA ASP A 551 4.06 27.84 10.03
C ASP A 551 3.50 26.66 10.85
N ALA A 552 3.91 25.43 10.53
CA ALA A 552 3.58 24.23 11.32
C ALA A 552 4.40 24.14 12.63
N GLY A 553 5.41 25.01 12.80
CA GLY A 553 6.23 25.07 14.02
C GLY A 553 7.64 24.52 13.89
N ALA A 554 8.13 24.27 12.67
CA ALA A 554 9.56 24.00 12.47
C ALA A 554 10.38 25.23 12.87
N LEU A 555 11.51 24.99 13.55
CA LEU A 555 12.45 26.03 13.97
C LEU A 555 13.17 26.65 12.77
N ALA A 556 13.61 25.79 11.85
CA ALA A 556 14.35 26.16 10.65
C ALA A 556 14.07 25.16 9.51
N VAL A 557 14.18 25.66 8.29
CA VAL A 557 14.19 24.84 7.08
C VAL A 557 15.57 24.99 6.43
N VAL A 558 16.19 23.83 6.12
CA VAL A 558 17.42 23.76 5.34
C VAL A 558 17.04 23.71 3.87
N ALA A 559 17.45 24.72 3.12
CA ALA A 559 17.18 24.88 1.70
C ALA A 559 18.42 24.50 0.87
N GLY A 560 18.25 23.54 -0.05
CA GLY A 560 19.33 23.00 -0.86
C GLY A 560 20.01 21.79 -0.22
N GLU A 561 21.30 21.58 -0.51
CA GLU A 561 22.11 20.49 0.04
C GLU A 561 22.35 20.71 1.54
N GLY A 562 22.05 19.72 2.36
CA GLY A 562 21.76 19.95 3.77
C GLY A 562 22.82 19.55 4.77
N GLU A 563 23.76 18.67 4.43
CA GLU A 563 24.66 18.04 5.41
C GLU A 563 25.52 19.08 6.17
N GLU A 564 26.21 19.97 5.46
CA GLU A 564 27.03 21.02 6.08
C GLU A 564 26.18 22.08 6.78
N THR A 565 25.08 22.51 6.14
CA THR A 565 24.16 23.49 6.73
C THR A 565 23.58 22.98 8.03
N LEU A 566 23.20 21.69 8.07
CA LEU A 566 22.65 21.06 9.27
C LEU A 566 23.68 21.04 10.41
N VAL A 567 24.90 20.60 10.12
CA VAL A 567 25.98 20.58 11.13
C VAL A 567 26.24 21.97 11.72
N GLU A 568 26.31 23.00 10.87
CA GLU A 568 26.49 24.38 11.33
C GLU A 568 25.28 24.87 12.16
N LEU A 569 24.05 24.53 11.75
CA LEU A 569 22.85 24.84 12.55
C LEU A 569 22.89 24.15 13.92
N LEU A 570 23.30 22.90 13.98
CA LEU A 570 23.44 22.17 15.24
C LEU A 570 24.49 22.82 16.14
N ASP A 571 25.62 23.26 15.57
CA ASP A 571 26.67 23.97 16.33
C ASP A 571 26.15 25.28 16.92
N VAL A 572 25.38 26.08 16.16
CA VAL A 572 24.76 27.32 16.67
C VAL A 572 23.72 27.02 17.73
N LEU A 573 22.83 26.02 17.52
CA LEU A 573 21.74 25.69 18.43
C LEU A 573 22.22 25.11 19.77
N THR A 574 23.40 24.49 19.76
CA THR A 574 24.00 23.88 20.95
C THR A 574 25.05 24.77 21.63
N GLY A 575 25.31 25.96 21.07
CA GLY A 575 26.29 26.90 21.60
C GLY A 575 27.76 26.55 21.30
N ARG A 576 28.01 25.55 20.45
CA ARG A 576 29.37 25.22 19.97
C ARG A 576 29.93 26.26 19.01
N ARG A 577 29.06 27.03 18.37
CA ARG A 577 29.39 28.17 17.51
C ARG A 577 28.50 29.35 17.93
N SER A 578 29.16 30.54 18.09
CA SER A 578 28.43 31.80 18.28
C SER A 578 27.81 32.25 16.94
N GLY A 579 26.61 32.81 16.97
CA GLY A 579 25.94 33.39 15.81
C GLY A 579 24.42 33.16 15.85
N GLU A 580 23.72 33.76 14.90
CA GLU A 580 22.28 33.59 14.72
C GLU A 580 22.00 32.55 13.64
N LEU A 581 20.86 31.87 13.70
CA LEU A 581 20.46 30.86 12.73
C LEU A 581 20.41 31.41 11.29
N GLN A 582 19.98 32.67 11.14
CA GLN A 582 19.90 33.33 9.85
C GLN A 582 21.28 33.68 9.25
N SER A 583 22.37 33.57 10.01
CA SER A 583 23.73 33.75 9.49
C SER A 583 24.30 32.48 8.84
N VAL A 584 23.65 31.33 9.05
CA VAL A 584 24.08 30.06 8.44
C VAL A 584 23.56 29.99 6.99
N PRO A 585 24.46 29.81 5.98
CA PRO A 585 24.02 29.72 4.59
C PRO A 585 23.07 28.55 4.33
N GLY A 586 22.04 28.74 3.50
CA GLY A 586 21.10 27.71 3.13
C GLY A 586 19.96 27.52 4.15
N VAL A 587 19.68 28.53 5.00
CA VAL A 587 18.66 28.44 6.04
C VAL A 587 17.48 29.37 5.78
N CYS A 588 16.26 28.88 6.04
CA CYS A 588 15.06 29.69 6.13
C CYS A 588 14.51 29.63 7.56
N VAL A 589 14.16 30.80 8.12
CA VAL A 589 13.57 30.93 9.46
C VAL A 589 12.49 32.01 9.48
N ARG A 590 11.68 32.06 10.54
CA ARG A 590 10.84 33.22 10.86
C ARG A 590 11.63 34.19 11.74
N ASP A 591 11.60 35.49 11.40
CA ASP A 591 12.16 36.53 12.29
C ASP A 591 11.19 36.81 13.47
N ALA A 592 11.60 37.70 14.38
CA ALA A 592 10.78 38.06 15.53
C ALA A 592 9.42 38.68 15.18
N HIS A 593 9.24 39.15 13.97
CA HIS A 593 7.99 39.71 13.44
C HIS A 593 7.18 38.70 12.62
N GLY A 594 7.63 37.44 12.56
CA GLY A 594 6.99 36.37 11.80
C GLY A 594 7.29 36.39 10.29
N HIS A 595 8.14 37.29 9.79
CA HIS A 595 8.48 37.31 8.36
C HIS A 595 9.44 36.18 8.01
N LEU A 596 9.24 35.60 6.83
CA LEU A 596 10.17 34.59 6.29
C LEU A 596 11.48 35.24 5.92
N ARG A 597 12.58 34.78 6.52
CA ARG A 597 13.95 35.17 6.18
C ARG A 597 14.66 33.98 5.54
N ARG A 598 15.34 34.28 4.44
CA ARG A 598 16.26 33.32 3.80
C ARG A 598 17.68 33.86 3.93
N SER A 599 18.60 33.05 4.41
CA SER A 599 20.02 33.34 4.34
C SER A 599 20.59 33.27 2.90
N SER A 600 21.86 33.57 2.71
CA SER A 600 22.54 33.31 1.43
C SER A 600 22.45 31.84 1.07
N SER A 601 22.36 31.53 -0.22
CA SER A 601 22.43 30.13 -0.67
C SER A 601 23.79 29.51 -0.37
N ARG A 602 23.81 28.22 -0.02
CA ARG A 602 25.06 27.46 0.08
C ARG A 602 25.41 26.86 -1.27
N ASP A 603 26.68 26.86 -1.63
CA ASP A 603 27.18 26.11 -2.77
C ASP A 603 27.08 24.60 -2.49
N VAL A 604 26.87 23.80 -3.56
CA VAL A 604 26.89 22.35 -3.45
C VAL A 604 28.28 21.83 -3.07
N ILE A 605 28.30 20.71 -2.35
CA ILE A 605 29.54 20.02 -1.97
C ILE A 605 30.23 19.53 -3.24
N ARG A 606 31.43 20.03 -3.50
CA ARG A 606 32.21 19.65 -4.70
C ARG A 606 33.01 18.38 -4.52
N ASP A 607 33.53 18.14 -3.34
CA ASP A 607 34.27 16.94 -2.96
C ASP A 607 33.37 16.06 -2.09
N LEU A 608 32.72 15.05 -2.70
CA LEU A 608 31.82 14.12 -2.01
C LEU A 608 32.56 13.04 -1.23
N ASP A 609 33.86 12.84 -1.52
CA ASP A 609 34.66 11.79 -0.84
C ASP A 609 34.98 12.17 0.61
N ARG A 610 34.85 13.45 0.96
CA ARG A 610 35.01 13.91 2.35
C ARG A 610 33.80 13.62 3.23
N LEU A 611 32.64 13.23 2.64
CA LEU A 611 31.49 12.82 3.41
C LEU A 611 31.70 11.44 3.99
N PRO A 612 31.34 11.19 5.25
CA PRO A 612 31.41 9.87 5.82
C PRO A 612 30.43 8.91 5.09
N PHE A 613 30.68 7.62 5.17
CA PHE A 613 29.70 6.64 4.73
C PHE A 613 28.42 6.77 5.53
N PRO A 614 27.23 6.46 4.93
CA PRO A 614 25.95 6.56 5.62
C PRO A 614 25.93 5.77 6.92
N ALA A 615 25.23 6.26 7.92
CA ALA A 615 25.13 5.65 9.24
C ALA A 615 24.22 4.41 9.24
N TRP A 616 24.60 3.38 8.49
CA TRP A 616 23.86 2.13 8.31
C TRP A 616 23.61 1.34 9.60
N ASP A 617 24.42 1.54 10.62
CA ASP A 617 24.26 0.97 11.95
C ASP A 617 23.01 1.45 12.69
N LEU A 618 22.40 2.54 12.24
CA LEU A 618 21.12 3.04 12.75
C LEU A 618 19.90 2.32 12.17
N VAL A 619 20.08 1.51 11.13
CA VAL A 619 19.01 0.85 10.38
C VAL A 619 18.83 -0.59 10.86
N ASP A 620 17.59 -1.01 11.06
CA ASP A 620 17.24 -2.42 11.29
C ASP A 620 17.38 -3.21 9.97
N ILE A 621 18.60 -3.56 9.60
CA ILE A 621 18.95 -4.24 8.35
C ILE A 621 18.24 -5.58 8.22
N GLU A 622 18.07 -6.33 9.32
CA GLU A 622 17.44 -7.65 9.26
C GLU A 622 15.95 -7.58 8.94
N ARG A 623 15.29 -6.53 9.39
CA ARG A 623 13.89 -6.28 9.03
C ARG A 623 13.74 -5.95 7.53
N TYR A 624 14.66 -5.16 6.95
CA TYR A 624 14.73 -4.92 5.50
C TYR A 624 14.99 -6.22 4.76
N ARG A 625 16.01 -6.99 5.17
CA ARG A 625 16.36 -8.28 4.58
C ARG A 625 15.17 -9.23 4.57
N ALA A 626 14.47 -9.38 5.68
CA ALA A 626 13.30 -10.26 5.79
C ALA A 626 12.18 -9.87 4.82
N ILE A 627 11.91 -8.57 4.62
CA ILE A 627 10.90 -8.09 3.67
C ILE A 627 11.32 -8.42 2.23
N TRP A 628 12.56 -8.09 1.86
CA TRP A 628 13.11 -8.34 0.53
C TRP A 628 13.15 -9.82 0.19
N GLN A 629 13.69 -10.66 1.07
CA GLN A 629 13.78 -12.10 0.85
C GLN A 629 12.42 -12.77 0.73
N ARG A 630 11.47 -12.41 1.59
CA ARG A 630 10.10 -12.95 1.53
C ARG A 630 9.40 -12.66 0.21
N ARG A 631 9.62 -11.49 -0.35
CA ARG A 631 8.90 -11.02 -1.54
C ARG A 631 9.64 -11.29 -2.83
N HIS A 632 10.96 -11.12 -2.83
CA HIS A 632 11.80 -11.11 -4.04
C HIS A 632 12.83 -12.22 -4.08
N GLY A 633 13.11 -12.89 -2.96
CA GLY A 633 14.12 -13.95 -2.87
C GLY A 633 15.57 -13.46 -2.81
N TYR A 634 15.79 -12.14 -2.64
CA TYR A 634 17.11 -11.52 -2.48
C TYR A 634 17.00 -10.28 -1.59
N PHE A 635 18.12 -9.77 -1.09
CA PHE A 635 18.21 -8.55 -0.31
C PHE A 635 18.89 -7.44 -1.09
N SER A 636 18.29 -6.23 -1.16
CA SER A 636 18.83 -5.07 -1.87
C SER A 636 19.03 -3.89 -0.93
N MET A 637 20.19 -3.21 -1.08
CA MET A 637 20.51 -1.94 -0.44
C MET A 637 20.61 -0.83 -1.48
N ASN A 638 20.67 0.43 -1.04
CA ASN A 638 20.82 1.61 -1.91
C ASN A 638 22.13 2.32 -1.65
N VAL A 639 22.75 2.90 -2.70
CA VAL A 639 24.00 3.64 -2.67
C VAL A 639 23.88 4.84 -3.61
N ALA A 640 24.42 6.01 -3.20
CA ALA A 640 24.57 7.16 -4.07
C ALA A 640 26.04 7.34 -4.46
N THR A 641 26.32 7.42 -5.76
CA THR A 641 27.66 7.64 -6.29
C THR A 641 27.84 9.06 -6.82
N THR A 642 26.71 9.71 -7.16
CA THR A 642 26.70 11.05 -7.72
C THR A 642 25.56 11.89 -7.16
N ARG A 643 25.66 13.20 -7.31
CA ARG A 643 24.62 14.17 -6.96
C ARG A 643 24.37 15.11 -8.14
N GLY A 644 23.07 15.24 -8.46
CA GLY A 644 22.62 16.12 -9.53
C GLY A 644 22.86 15.60 -10.95
N CYS A 645 22.56 16.41 -11.93
CA CYS A 645 22.64 16.07 -13.34
C CYS A 645 22.91 17.36 -14.16
N PRO A 646 23.90 17.40 -15.07
CA PRO A 646 24.29 18.62 -15.78
C PRO A 646 23.33 18.98 -16.93
N TYR A 647 22.45 18.09 -17.34
CA TYR A 647 21.57 18.28 -18.47
C TYR A 647 20.40 19.23 -18.17
N HIS A 648 19.87 19.89 -19.22
CA HIS A 648 18.90 20.98 -19.11
C HIS A 648 17.48 20.58 -19.53
N CYS A 649 17.10 19.32 -19.34
CA CYS A 649 15.72 18.88 -19.63
C CYS A 649 14.72 19.81 -18.92
N ASN A 650 13.84 20.44 -19.68
CA ASN A 650 13.02 21.57 -19.19
C ASN A 650 11.91 21.18 -18.20
N TRP A 651 11.62 19.90 -18.05
CA TRP A 651 10.62 19.34 -17.13
C TRP A 651 11.23 18.78 -15.83
N CYS A 652 12.55 18.57 -15.80
CA CYS A 652 13.22 17.93 -14.69
C CYS A 652 13.61 18.95 -13.61
N ALA A 653 12.99 18.85 -12.44
CA ALA A 653 13.38 19.66 -11.29
C ALA A 653 14.60 19.07 -10.58
N LYS A 654 15.47 19.96 -10.15
CA LYS A 654 16.67 19.65 -9.38
C LYS A 654 16.76 20.62 -8.19
N PRO A 655 15.79 20.60 -7.29
CA PRO A 655 15.63 21.65 -6.27
C PRO A 655 16.81 21.69 -5.29
N ILE A 656 17.51 20.59 -5.10
CA ILE A 656 18.60 20.47 -4.13
C ILE A 656 19.96 20.76 -4.78
N TYR A 657 20.29 20.07 -5.89
CA TYR A 657 21.63 20.10 -6.48
C TYR A 657 21.74 21.04 -7.69
N GLY A 658 20.61 21.56 -8.19
CA GLY A 658 20.59 22.37 -9.40
C GLY A 658 21.05 21.62 -10.64
N GLN A 659 21.48 22.38 -11.67
CA GLN A 659 22.04 21.83 -12.92
C GLN A 659 23.56 21.59 -12.79
N ARG A 660 23.98 21.03 -11.68
CA ARG A 660 25.35 20.68 -11.36
C ARG A 660 25.48 19.17 -11.27
N TYR A 661 26.68 18.69 -11.45
CA TYR A 661 27.01 17.27 -11.31
C TYR A 661 28.26 17.14 -10.49
N THR A 662 28.16 16.39 -9.42
CA THR A 662 29.28 16.05 -8.56
C THR A 662 29.30 14.54 -8.37
N ALA A 663 30.47 13.92 -8.54
CA ALA A 663 30.67 12.49 -8.39
C ALA A 663 31.68 12.19 -7.29
N ARG A 664 31.45 11.11 -6.57
CA ARG A 664 32.47 10.50 -5.71
C ARG A 664 33.53 9.85 -6.59
N SER A 665 34.75 9.71 -6.11
CA SER A 665 35.78 8.97 -6.83
C SER A 665 35.38 7.49 -6.98
N PRO A 666 35.80 6.82 -8.07
CA PRO A 666 35.60 5.38 -8.22
C PRO A 666 36.19 4.59 -7.05
N GLU A 667 37.31 5.06 -6.48
CA GLU A 667 38.01 4.51 -5.33
C GLU A 667 37.11 4.49 -4.10
N HIS A 668 36.50 5.65 -3.77
CA HIS A 668 35.65 5.82 -2.59
C HIS A 668 34.36 5.01 -2.72
N VAL A 669 33.75 4.93 -3.91
CA VAL A 669 32.57 4.08 -4.16
C VAL A 669 32.90 2.61 -4.06
N ALA A 670 34.06 2.16 -4.60
CA ALA A 670 34.50 0.78 -4.49
C ALA A 670 34.82 0.38 -3.03
N ASP A 671 35.31 1.31 -2.21
CA ASP A 671 35.51 1.08 -0.78
C ASP A 671 34.18 0.88 -0.05
N GLU A 672 33.15 1.71 -0.36
CA GLU A 672 31.81 1.52 0.19
C GLU A 672 31.20 0.17 -0.25
N PHE A 673 31.33 -0.22 -1.51
CA PHE A 673 30.88 -1.53 -1.99
C PHE A 673 31.58 -2.68 -1.25
N ALA A 674 32.89 -2.58 -1.03
CA ALA A 674 33.65 -3.57 -0.27
C ALA A 674 33.16 -3.62 1.19
N TRP A 675 32.93 -2.48 1.80
CA TRP A 675 32.41 -2.39 3.17
C TRP A 675 30.99 -2.98 3.29
N LEU A 676 30.05 -2.58 2.41
CA LEU A 676 28.69 -3.11 2.39
C LEU A 676 28.68 -4.63 2.21
N LYS A 677 29.52 -5.15 1.31
CA LYS A 677 29.61 -6.56 1.04
C LYS A 677 30.09 -7.36 2.25
N ARG A 678 31.11 -6.85 2.96
CA ARG A 678 31.64 -7.51 4.16
C ARG A 678 30.70 -7.44 5.36
N THR A 679 30.04 -6.29 5.54
CA THR A 679 29.26 -6.00 6.77
C THR A 679 27.83 -6.50 6.66
N PHE A 680 27.17 -6.30 5.52
CA PHE A 680 25.74 -6.54 5.35
C PHE A 680 25.42 -7.62 4.32
N ALA A 681 26.39 -8.01 3.49
CA ALA A 681 26.24 -9.04 2.45
C ALA A 681 24.95 -8.89 1.62
N PRO A 682 24.68 -7.73 0.99
CA PRO A 682 23.53 -7.57 0.11
C PRO A 682 23.73 -8.40 -1.17
N ASP A 683 22.63 -9.00 -1.65
CA ASP A 683 22.62 -9.72 -2.92
C ASP A 683 22.57 -8.76 -4.12
N HIS A 684 22.14 -7.53 -3.89
CA HIS A 684 21.93 -6.52 -4.92
C HIS A 684 22.06 -5.11 -4.35
N VAL A 685 22.45 -4.13 -5.18
CA VAL A 685 22.50 -2.71 -4.85
C VAL A 685 21.68 -1.92 -5.87
N TRP A 686 20.91 -0.97 -5.38
CA TRP A 686 20.34 0.09 -6.21
C TRP A 686 21.22 1.33 -6.13
N ILE A 687 21.85 1.71 -7.24
CA ILE A 687 22.53 2.99 -7.37
C ILE A 687 21.45 4.04 -7.66
N VAL A 688 21.24 4.96 -6.69
CA VAL A 688 20.11 5.91 -6.70
C VAL A 688 20.41 7.25 -7.36
N ASP A 689 21.46 7.31 -8.15
CA ASP A 689 21.90 8.52 -8.86
C ASP A 689 20.83 9.03 -9.83
N ASP A 690 20.80 10.34 -10.08
CA ASP A 690 20.03 10.92 -11.18
C ASP A 690 20.59 10.45 -12.53
N ILE A 691 21.89 10.19 -12.59
CA ILE A 691 22.61 9.63 -13.72
C ILE A 691 23.91 8.99 -13.24
N PHE A 692 24.06 7.70 -13.51
CA PHE A 692 25.25 6.94 -13.10
C PHE A 692 26.40 7.13 -14.07
N GLY A 693 27.58 7.43 -13.57
CA GLY A 693 28.82 7.40 -14.33
C GLY A 693 28.81 8.28 -15.59
N LEU A 694 28.85 9.60 -15.44
CA LEU A 694 28.78 10.53 -16.58
C LEU A 694 29.88 10.33 -17.62
N THR A 695 31.07 9.89 -17.19
CA THR A 695 32.20 9.65 -18.07
C THR A 695 32.54 8.16 -18.17
N PRO A 696 32.84 7.62 -19.37
CA PRO A 696 33.22 6.22 -19.55
C PRO A 696 34.40 5.80 -18.65
N ARG A 697 35.43 6.64 -18.54
CA ARG A 697 36.61 6.38 -17.72
C ARG A 697 36.29 6.14 -16.24
N TRP A 698 35.29 6.85 -15.71
CA TRP A 698 34.84 6.67 -14.32
C TRP A 698 34.25 5.27 -14.14
N ILE A 699 33.39 4.83 -15.09
CA ILE A 699 32.74 3.51 -15.05
C ILE A 699 33.78 2.39 -15.19
N GLU A 700 34.74 2.54 -16.14
CA GLU A 700 35.83 1.59 -16.36
C GLU A 700 36.70 1.44 -15.11
N ARG A 701 37.10 2.57 -14.49
CA ARG A 701 37.90 2.55 -13.28
C ARG A 701 37.15 1.92 -12.11
N PHE A 702 35.87 2.26 -11.92
CA PHE A 702 35.00 1.63 -10.90
C PHE A 702 34.92 0.11 -11.13
N ALA A 703 34.69 -0.30 -12.38
CA ALA A 703 34.60 -1.73 -12.73
C ALA A 703 35.89 -2.50 -12.39
N GLY A 704 37.06 -1.93 -12.70
CA GLY A 704 38.34 -2.48 -12.33
C GLY A 704 38.49 -2.61 -10.82
N LEU A 705 38.23 -1.56 -10.08
CA LEU A 705 38.38 -1.51 -8.62
C LEU A 705 37.48 -2.51 -7.87
N VAL A 706 36.19 -2.63 -8.26
CA VAL A 706 35.30 -3.59 -7.58
C VAL A 706 35.69 -5.04 -7.87
N GLN A 707 36.31 -5.32 -9.02
CA GLN A 707 36.89 -6.62 -9.31
C GLN A 707 38.16 -6.87 -8.50
N GLU A 708 39.13 -5.96 -8.56
CA GLU A 708 40.39 -6.01 -7.81
C GLU A 708 40.17 -6.23 -6.31
N ARG A 709 39.18 -5.55 -5.73
CA ARG A 709 38.85 -5.64 -4.30
C ARG A 709 37.88 -6.78 -3.96
N GLY A 710 37.47 -7.59 -4.96
CA GLY A 710 36.43 -8.61 -4.76
C GLY A 710 35.10 -8.07 -4.28
N ALA A 711 34.84 -6.76 -4.53
CA ALA A 711 33.73 -6.00 -4.01
C ALA A 711 32.50 -5.98 -4.93
N ALA A 712 32.57 -6.56 -6.12
CA ALA A 712 31.49 -6.54 -7.08
C ALA A 712 30.20 -7.17 -6.52
N ILE A 713 29.12 -6.38 -6.47
CA ILE A 713 27.76 -6.76 -6.08
C ILE A 713 26.88 -6.50 -7.30
N PRO A 714 25.93 -7.38 -7.67
CA PRO A 714 24.96 -7.08 -8.72
C PRO A 714 24.21 -5.78 -8.41
N PHE A 715 24.05 -4.91 -9.41
CA PHE A 715 23.35 -3.63 -9.18
C PHE A 715 22.45 -3.21 -10.34
N LYS A 716 21.55 -2.28 -10.03
CA LYS A 716 20.80 -1.49 -11.03
C LYS A 716 21.19 -0.02 -10.95
N CYS A 717 21.19 0.66 -12.10
CA CYS A 717 21.53 2.09 -12.21
C CYS A 717 20.66 2.80 -13.26
N LEU A 718 20.75 4.13 -13.31
CA LEU A 718 20.06 5.00 -14.26
C LEU A 718 21.06 5.57 -15.26
N LEU A 719 20.75 5.47 -16.55
CA LEU A 719 21.58 5.93 -17.65
C LEU A 719 20.82 6.83 -18.62
N ARG A 720 21.54 7.70 -19.32
CA ARG A 720 21.04 8.33 -20.53
C ARG A 720 21.38 7.47 -21.76
N ALA A 721 20.51 7.46 -22.75
CA ALA A 721 20.72 6.67 -23.96
C ALA A 721 21.98 7.04 -24.74
N ASP A 722 22.31 8.35 -24.79
CA ASP A 722 23.49 8.89 -25.49
C ASP A 722 24.83 8.55 -24.80
N GLN A 723 24.82 8.05 -23.57
CA GLN A 723 26.02 7.63 -22.83
C GLN A 723 26.33 6.14 -23.03
N VAL A 724 25.40 5.35 -23.57
CA VAL A 724 25.54 3.90 -23.71
C VAL A 724 26.36 3.59 -24.95
N THR A 725 27.66 3.44 -24.78
CA THR A 725 28.61 3.00 -25.81
C THR A 725 29.06 1.56 -25.57
N THR A 726 29.73 0.96 -26.52
CA THR A 726 30.27 -0.41 -26.38
C THR A 726 31.19 -0.53 -25.17
N ASP A 727 32.11 0.44 -24.95
CA ASP A 727 33.07 0.41 -23.85
C ASP A 727 32.36 0.55 -22.48
N VAL A 728 31.37 1.46 -22.38
CA VAL A 728 30.53 1.60 -21.20
C VAL A 728 29.79 0.30 -20.86
N VAL A 729 29.24 -0.37 -21.87
CA VAL A 729 28.51 -1.65 -21.67
C VAL A 729 29.45 -2.76 -21.22
N VAL A 730 30.66 -2.85 -21.75
CA VAL A 730 31.70 -3.78 -21.31
C VAL A 730 32.06 -3.52 -19.83
N ALA A 731 32.27 -2.28 -19.47
CA ALA A 731 32.60 -1.90 -18.09
C ALA A 731 31.41 -2.18 -17.12
N LEU A 732 30.17 -1.87 -17.52
CA LEU A 732 28.99 -2.17 -16.73
C LEU A 732 28.82 -3.66 -16.46
N ARG A 733 29.03 -4.50 -17.49
CA ARG A 733 29.02 -5.95 -17.35
C ARG A 733 30.11 -6.45 -16.42
N ALA A 734 31.33 -5.92 -16.55
CA ALA A 734 32.44 -6.24 -15.68
C ALA A 734 32.16 -5.86 -14.22
N ALA A 735 31.49 -4.73 -13.97
CA ALA A 735 31.09 -4.31 -12.64
C ALA A 735 29.88 -5.08 -12.08
N LYS A 736 29.30 -6.04 -12.83
CA LYS A 736 28.08 -6.79 -12.51
C LYS A 736 26.78 -5.93 -12.54
N CYS A 737 26.68 -4.94 -13.41
CA CYS A 737 25.40 -4.29 -13.67
C CYS A 737 24.39 -5.32 -14.16
N ARG A 738 23.28 -5.47 -13.43
CA ARG A 738 22.20 -6.39 -13.78
C ARG A 738 21.11 -5.72 -14.60
N THR A 739 20.74 -4.50 -14.23
CA THR A 739 19.63 -3.77 -14.85
C THR A 739 20.02 -2.31 -15.06
N ALA A 740 19.92 -1.83 -16.28
CA ALA A 740 20.09 -0.42 -16.64
C ALA A 740 18.75 0.22 -16.96
N TRP A 741 18.35 1.23 -16.19
CA TRP A 741 17.18 2.04 -16.50
C TRP A 741 17.56 3.20 -17.40
N VAL A 742 16.95 3.28 -18.56
CA VAL A 742 17.22 4.32 -19.57
C VAL A 742 16.07 5.33 -19.60
N GLY A 743 16.41 6.60 -19.51
CA GLY A 743 15.45 7.70 -19.68
C GLY A 743 15.05 7.83 -21.14
N ALA A 744 14.14 6.98 -21.61
CA ALA A 744 13.65 6.98 -22.98
C ALA A 744 12.61 8.10 -23.23
N GLU A 745 11.76 8.37 -22.28
CA GLU A 745 10.66 9.35 -22.22
C GLU A 745 9.63 9.19 -23.35
N SER A 746 10.03 9.30 -24.63
CA SER A 746 9.15 9.21 -25.79
C SER A 746 9.84 8.55 -26.99
N GLY A 747 9.09 7.86 -27.82
CA GLY A 747 9.52 7.39 -29.14
C GLY A 747 9.33 8.43 -30.25
N SER A 748 8.86 9.62 -29.93
CA SER A 748 8.73 10.75 -30.85
C SER A 748 9.89 11.72 -30.67
N GLN A 749 10.69 11.92 -31.73
CA GLN A 749 11.80 12.89 -31.71
C GLN A 749 11.27 14.29 -31.42
N ARG A 750 10.15 14.68 -31.99
CA ARG A 750 9.51 15.98 -31.77
C ARG A 750 9.19 16.22 -30.28
N VAL A 751 8.72 15.19 -29.58
CA VAL A 751 8.44 15.29 -28.13
C VAL A 751 9.74 15.41 -27.35
N LEU A 752 10.76 14.60 -27.66
CA LEU A 752 12.08 14.67 -27.01
C LEU A 752 12.73 16.04 -27.17
N ASP A 753 12.63 16.63 -28.38
CA ASP A 753 13.13 17.97 -28.65
C ASP A 753 12.36 19.04 -27.86
N SER A 754 11.03 18.92 -27.79
CA SER A 754 10.18 19.81 -27.00
C SER A 754 10.47 19.74 -25.49
N MET A 755 10.93 18.59 -25.00
CA MET A 755 11.40 18.36 -23.63
C MET A 755 12.83 18.87 -23.37
N GLU A 756 13.52 19.31 -24.42
CA GLU A 756 14.95 19.66 -24.38
C GLU A 756 15.78 18.48 -23.81
N LYS A 757 15.38 17.25 -24.16
CA LYS A 757 16.03 16.04 -23.64
C LYS A 757 17.46 15.87 -24.16
N GLY A 758 17.69 16.31 -25.44
CA GLY A 758 19.00 16.24 -26.08
C GLY A 758 19.41 14.81 -26.47
N THR A 759 18.48 13.85 -26.50
CA THR A 759 18.70 12.48 -26.98
C THR A 759 17.88 12.22 -28.23
N ARG A 760 18.34 11.29 -29.08
CA ARG A 760 17.63 10.86 -30.26
C ARG A 760 17.02 9.46 -30.07
N VAL A 761 15.93 9.19 -30.78
CA VAL A 761 15.24 7.89 -30.72
C VAL A 761 16.16 6.74 -31.14
N ASP A 762 17.00 6.94 -32.18
CA ASP A 762 17.97 5.94 -32.62
C ASP A 762 19.03 5.62 -31.56
N GLN A 763 19.43 6.59 -30.72
CA GLN A 763 20.32 6.37 -29.58
C GLN A 763 19.65 5.49 -28.51
N ILE A 764 18.32 5.67 -28.26
CA ILE A 764 17.57 4.83 -27.32
C ILE A 764 17.53 3.38 -27.81
N GLU A 765 17.31 3.19 -29.10
CA GLU A 765 17.29 1.86 -29.74
C GLU A 765 18.68 1.20 -29.68
N THR A 766 19.72 1.94 -30.03
CA THR A 766 21.11 1.48 -29.96
C THR A 766 21.49 1.09 -28.53
N ALA A 767 21.20 1.93 -27.57
CA ALA A 767 21.46 1.68 -26.15
C ALA A 767 20.79 0.38 -25.66
N SER A 768 19.51 0.20 -26.03
CA SER A 768 18.77 -1.02 -25.69
C SER A 768 19.43 -2.28 -26.28
N HIS A 769 19.83 -2.24 -27.55
CA HIS A 769 20.48 -3.36 -28.21
C HIS A 769 21.86 -3.70 -27.61
N LEU A 770 22.67 -2.69 -27.32
CA LEU A 770 24.00 -2.88 -26.73
C LEU A 770 23.90 -3.51 -25.32
N LEU A 771 22.99 -3.00 -24.48
CA LEU A 771 22.79 -3.53 -23.14
C LEU A 771 22.27 -4.97 -23.18
N HIS A 772 21.25 -5.28 -23.97
CA HIS A 772 20.75 -6.64 -24.16
C HIS A 772 21.82 -7.60 -24.71
N GLY A 773 22.62 -7.13 -25.68
CA GLY A 773 23.73 -7.90 -26.24
C GLY A 773 24.79 -8.30 -25.20
N ALA A 774 24.91 -7.50 -24.15
CA ALA A 774 25.78 -7.79 -23.00
C ALA A 774 25.10 -8.57 -21.88
N GLY A 775 23.83 -8.92 -22.00
CA GLY A 775 23.04 -9.62 -20.98
C GLY A 775 22.62 -8.73 -19.82
N ILE A 776 22.57 -7.42 -20.01
CA ILE A 776 22.07 -6.44 -19.05
C ILE A 776 20.58 -6.18 -19.34
N GLU A 777 19.74 -6.33 -18.31
CA GLU A 777 18.31 -6.03 -18.40
C GLU A 777 18.09 -4.52 -18.61
N VAL A 778 17.12 -4.17 -19.44
CA VAL A 778 16.82 -2.77 -19.81
C VAL A 778 15.46 -2.35 -19.28
N GLY A 779 15.44 -1.32 -18.44
CA GLY A 779 14.23 -0.64 -18.03
C GLY A 779 14.05 0.69 -18.80
N PHE A 780 12.83 1.03 -19.19
CA PHE A 780 12.52 2.32 -19.81
C PHE A 780 11.70 3.19 -18.87
N PHE A 781 12.15 4.43 -18.63
CA PHE A 781 11.26 5.49 -18.16
C PHE A 781 10.55 6.14 -19.34
N LEU A 782 9.22 6.21 -19.24
CA LEU A 782 8.33 6.74 -20.27
C LEU A 782 7.44 7.81 -19.66
N GLN A 783 7.21 8.89 -20.41
CA GLN A 783 6.41 10.02 -19.98
C GLN A 783 5.39 10.39 -21.05
N PHE A 784 4.11 10.43 -20.69
CA PHE A 784 3.02 10.82 -21.56
C PHE A 784 2.38 12.14 -21.11
N GLY A 785 1.68 12.78 -22.06
CA GLY A 785 0.92 13.98 -21.76
C GLY A 785 1.75 15.26 -21.79
N TYR A 786 2.94 15.26 -22.35
CA TYR A 786 3.68 16.50 -22.57
C TYR A 786 2.86 17.45 -23.48
N PRO A 787 2.87 18.79 -23.25
CA PRO A 787 2.08 19.72 -24.03
C PRO A 787 2.30 19.56 -25.54
N GLY A 788 1.20 19.39 -26.30
CA GLY A 788 1.23 19.20 -27.73
C GLY A 788 1.54 17.78 -28.20
N GLU A 789 1.71 16.80 -27.28
CA GLU A 789 1.83 15.39 -27.66
C GLU A 789 0.56 14.91 -28.36
N THR A 790 0.72 14.31 -29.54
CA THR A 790 -0.39 13.84 -30.37
C THR A 790 -0.56 12.32 -30.26
N ARG A 791 -1.63 11.79 -30.85
CA ARG A 791 -1.85 10.34 -30.93
C ARG A 791 -0.73 9.64 -31.71
N GLU A 792 -0.22 10.27 -32.74
CA GLU A 792 0.88 9.76 -33.55
C GLU A 792 2.17 9.65 -32.73
N ASP A 793 2.51 10.65 -31.93
CA ASP A 793 3.66 10.60 -31.01
C ASP A 793 3.57 9.46 -30.01
N ILE A 794 2.36 9.21 -29.51
CA ILE A 794 2.09 8.09 -28.60
C ILE A 794 2.28 6.75 -29.31
N GLU A 795 1.81 6.59 -30.55
CA GLU A 795 2.03 5.35 -31.33
C GLU A 795 3.51 5.14 -31.63
N LEU A 796 4.28 6.19 -31.97
CA LEU A 796 5.75 6.12 -32.10
C LEU A 796 6.42 5.61 -30.82
N THR A 797 5.93 6.05 -29.66
CA THR A 797 6.43 5.57 -28.34
C THR A 797 6.09 4.09 -28.13
N LEU A 798 4.88 3.66 -28.47
CA LEU A 798 4.49 2.25 -28.41
C LEU A 798 5.32 1.38 -29.35
N ASP A 799 5.62 1.87 -30.56
CA ASP A 799 6.45 1.17 -31.53
C ASP A 799 7.89 1.06 -31.06
N MET A 800 8.45 2.10 -30.45
CA MET A 800 9.77 2.03 -29.79
C MET A 800 9.81 0.93 -28.72
N ILE A 801 8.79 0.85 -27.84
CA ILE A 801 8.70 -0.21 -26.83
C ILE A 801 8.65 -1.61 -27.48
N ARG A 802 7.96 -1.75 -28.61
CA ARG A 802 7.87 -3.02 -29.37
C ARG A 802 9.20 -3.42 -29.97
N ARG A 803 9.95 -2.47 -30.56
CA ARG A 803 11.26 -2.70 -31.20
C ARG A 803 12.34 -2.97 -30.15
N CYS A 804 12.46 -2.11 -29.15
CA CYS A 804 13.50 -2.22 -28.11
C CYS A 804 13.27 -3.36 -27.12
N ARG A 805 12.02 -3.80 -26.93
CA ARG A 805 11.63 -4.91 -26.07
C ARG A 805 12.19 -4.79 -24.64
N PRO A 806 12.06 -3.65 -23.95
CA PRO A 806 12.63 -3.49 -22.61
C PRO A 806 12.13 -4.58 -21.64
N ASP A 807 12.96 -4.89 -20.63
CA ASP A 807 12.63 -5.88 -19.60
C ASP A 807 11.65 -5.33 -18.57
N ASP A 808 11.67 -4.01 -18.34
CA ASP A 808 10.71 -3.32 -17.50
C ASP A 808 10.37 -1.94 -18.05
N ILE A 809 9.22 -1.39 -17.64
CA ILE A 809 8.76 -0.04 -18.00
C ILE A 809 8.20 0.70 -16.79
N GLY A 810 8.68 1.91 -16.58
CA GLY A 810 8.11 2.89 -15.66
C GLY A 810 7.39 3.97 -16.45
N ILE A 811 6.08 4.13 -16.23
CA ILE A 811 5.25 5.11 -16.96
C ILE A 811 4.77 6.18 -16.00
N SER A 812 5.00 7.44 -16.35
CA SER A 812 4.45 8.61 -15.69
C SER A 812 3.69 9.50 -16.66
N VAL A 813 2.90 10.43 -16.14
CA VAL A 813 2.43 11.58 -16.91
C VAL A 813 3.31 12.78 -16.61
N SER A 814 3.37 13.75 -17.51
CA SER A 814 4.16 14.96 -17.33
C SER A 814 3.71 15.72 -16.09
N TYR A 815 4.63 15.95 -15.19
CA TYR A 815 4.40 16.57 -13.89
C TYR A 815 5.11 17.94 -13.82
N PRO A 816 4.37 19.05 -13.61
CA PRO A 816 4.95 20.38 -13.58
C PRO A 816 5.61 20.65 -12.21
N LEU A 817 6.89 20.32 -12.08
CA LEU A 817 7.65 20.54 -10.86
C LEU A 817 8.04 22.02 -10.71
N PRO A 818 7.88 22.64 -9.53
CA PRO A 818 8.34 24.00 -9.26
C PRO A 818 9.80 24.22 -9.67
N GLY A 819 10.12 25.43 -10.10
CA GLY A 819 11.49 25.78 -10.55
C GLY A 819 11.86 25.33 -11.97
N THR A 820 11.01 24.55 -12.67
CA THR A 820 11.29 24.12 -14.05
C THR A 820 10.71 25.10 -15.10
N THR A 821 11.34 25.14 -16.28
CA THR A 821 10.81 25.90 -17.43
C THR A 821 9.42 25.38 -17.81
N PHE A 822 9.21 24.08 -17.74
CA PHE A 822 7.91 23.46 -17.98
C PHE A 822 6.84 23.96 -16.99
N TYR A 823 7.15 24.03 -15.70
CA TYR A 823 6.24 24.62 -14.69
C TYR A 823 5.83 26.03 -15.05
N GLN A 824 6.78 26.89 -15.45
CA GLN A 824 6.48 28.27 -15.82
C GLN A 824 5.55 28.35 -17.04
N ARG A 825 5.71 27.42 -18.01
CA ARG A 825 4.85 27.36 -19.21
C ARG A 825 3.40 26.98 -18.88
N VAL A 826 3.16 26.14 -17.88
CA VAL A 826 1.83 25.65 -17.51
C VAL A 826 1.26 26.25 -16.24
N LYS A 827 2.01 27.09 -15.53
CA LYS A 827 1.66 27.65 -14.22
C LYS A 827 0.27 28.30 -14.18
N ALA A 828 -0.11 29.04 -15.21
CA ALA A 828 -1.41 29.70 -15.30
C ALA A 828 -2.59 28.70 -15.47
N GLN A 829 -2.31 27.45 -15.78
CA GLN A 829 -3.30 26.39 -16.00
C GLN A 829 -3.46 25.49 -14.78
N LEU A 830 -2.57 25.63 -13.76
CA LEU A 830 -2.63 24.80 -12.55
C LEU A 830 -3.89 25.14 -11.77
N GLY A 831 -4.66 24.10 -11.42
CA GLY A 831 -5.84 24.22 -10.58
C GLY A 831 -5.47 24.17 -9.09
N GLN A 832 -6.48 23.87 -8.25
CA GLN A 832 -6.27 23.73 -6.79
C GLN A 832 -5.35 22.54 -6.44
N LYS A 833 -5.34 21.49 -7.26
CA LYS A 833 -4.46 20.34 -7.06
C LYS A 833 -3.07 20.64 -7.58
N GLN A 834 -2.14 20.90 -6.70
CA GLN A 834 -0.76 21.27 -7.03
C GLN A 834 0.24 20.11 -6.88
N ASN A 835 -0.12 19.02 -6.19
CA ASN A 835 0.74 17.85 -5.97
C ASN A 835 -0.03 16.54 -6.19
N TRP A 836 0.67 15.47 -6.52
CA TRP A 836 0.14 14.11 -6.45
C TRP A 836 -0.03 13.66 -5.00
N VAL A 837 -1.04 12.82 -4.75
CA VAL A 837 -1.29 12.26 -3.41
C VAL A 837 -0.30 11.14 -3.11
N ASP A 838 -0.14 10.22 -4.05
CA ASP A 838 0.74 9.06 -3.99
C ASP A 838 1.28 8.68 -5.38
N SER A 839 2.09 7.63 -5.47
CA SER A 839 2.71 7.18 -6.73
C SER A 839 1.74 6.59 -7.76
N ASN A 840 0.47 6.33 -7.40
CA ASN A 840 -0.60 5.92 -8.32
C ASN A 840 -1.38 7.09 -8.91
N ASP A 841 -1.14 8.30 -8.42
CA ASP A 841 -1.88 9.48 -8.84
C ASP A 841 -1.35 9.98 -10.19
N LEU A 842 -1.97 9.52 -11.27
CA LEU A 842 -1.68 9.95 -12.62
C LEU A 842 -2.54 11.16 -13.04
N ALA A 843 -2.85 12.07 -12.10
CA ALA A 843 -3.63 13.25 -12.41
C ALA A 843 -2.79 14.25 -13.22
N MET A 844 -3.35 14.68 -14.37
CA MET A 844 -2.83 15.82 -15.11
C MET A 844 -3.19 17.10 -14.36
N MET A 845 -2.20 17.89 -13.97
CA MET A 845 -2.40 19.12 -13.20
C MET A 845 -2.60 20.35 -14.10
N TYR A 846 -2.37 20.22 -15.37
CA TYR A 846 -2.56 21.23 -16.41
C TYR A 846 -3.38 20.66 -17.56
N ARG A 847 -3.73 21.51 -18.53
CA ARG A 847 -4.50 21.10 -19.71
C ARG A 847 -3.58 20.44 -20.74
N ALA A 848 -3.65 19.10 -20.81
CA ALA A 848 -2.96 18.33 -21.82
C ALA A 848 -3.83 18.18 -23.10
N THR A 849 -3.27 17.56 -24.13
CA THR A 849 -3.97 17.30 -25.41
C THR A 849 -5.22 16.45 -25.22
N TYR A 850 -5.23 15.52 -24.25
CA TYR A 850 -6.35 14.64 -23.97
C TYR A 850 -6.85 14.78 -22.55
N VAL A 851 -8.07 14.30 -22.30
CA VAL A 851 -8.67 14.29 -20.94
C VAL A 851 -7.88 13.38 -20.00
N PRO A 852 -7.87 13.64 -18.67
CA PRO A 852 -7.11 12.84 -17.72
C PRO A 852 -7.43 11.33 -17.75
N ASP A 853 -8.68 10.96 -18.04
CA ASP A 853 -9.09 9.55 -18.18
C ASP A 853 -8.43 8.84 -19.36
N PHE A 854 -8.06 9.59 -20.41
CA PHE A 854 -7.29 9.05 -21.54
C PHE A 854 -5.93 8.55 -21.06
N TYR A 855 -5.17 9.33 -20.30
CA TYR A 855 -3.83 8.94 -19.83
C TYR A 855 -3.89 7.76 -18.87
N ARG A 856 -4.93 7.69 -18.00
CA ARG A 856 -5.18 6.51 -17.17
C ARG A 856 -5.49 5.26 -18.00
N ALA A 857 -6.28 5.41 -19.04
CA ALA A 857 -6.59 4.30 -19.95
C ALA A 857 -5.36 3.89 -20.77
N LEU A 858 -4.56 4.86 -21.24
CA LEU A 858 -3.31 4.63 -21.96
C LEU A 858 -2.29 3.87 -21.08
N HIS A 859 -2.06 4.34 -19.86
CA HIS A 859 -1.20 3.65 -18.90
C HIS A 859 -1.62 2.17 -18.71
N ALA A 860 -2.92 1.93 -18.51
CA ALA A 860 -3.44 0.59 -18.35
C ALA A 860 -3.31 -0.27 -19.61
N TYR A 861 -3.41 0.34 -20.82
CA TYR A 861 -3.24 -0.33 -22.10
C TYR A 861 -1.77 -0.72 -22.32
N VAL A 862 -0.85 0.22 -22.17
CA VAL A 862 0.59 -0.02 -22.38
C VAL A 862 1.11 -1.12 -21.44
N HIS A 863 0.73 -1.07 -20.17
CA HIS A 863 1.09 -2.13 -19.21
C HIS A 863 0.45 -3.49 -19.54
N ALA A 864 -0.75 -3.52 -20.12
CA ALA A 864 -1.37 -4.79 -20.54
C ALA A 864 -0.61 -5.40 -21.72
N GLU A 865 -0.25 -4.60 -22.72
CA GLU A 865 0.54 -5.01 -23.89
C GLU A 865 1.93 -5.50 -23.47
N PHE A 866 2.64 -4.70 -22.66
CA PHE A 866 3.95 -5.06 -22.12
C PHE A 866 3.93 -6.41 -21.37
N ARG A 867 3.00 -6.56 -20.43
CA ARG A 867 2.89 -7.78 -19.63
C ARG A 867 2.42 -8.99 -20.45
N ALA A 868 1.64 -8.80 -21.52
CA ALA A 868 1.27 -9.87 -22.44
C ALA A 868 2.51 -10.39 -23.17
N ARG A 869 3.39 -9.47 -23.64
CA ARG A 869 4.67 -9.82 -24.24
C ARG A 869 5.55 -10.63 -23.29
N LYS A 870 5.74 -10.15 -22.06
CA LYS A 870 6.54 -10.86 -21.03
C LYS A 870 5.95 -12.25 -20.71
N SER A 871 4.61 -12.38 -20.66
CA SER A 871 3.97 -13.69 -20.48
C SER A 871 4.20 -14.62 -21.68
N ALA A 872 4.23 -14.10 -22.90
CA ALA A 872 4.53 -14.88 -24.11
C ALA A 872 6.01 -15.30 -24.15
N GLU A 873 6.93 -14.46 -23.71
CA GLU A 873 8.36 -14.78 -23.56
C GLU A 873 8.58 -15.87 -22.54
N ALA A 874 7.98 -15.75 -21.34
CA ALA A 874 8.04 -16.78 -20.31
C ALA A 874 7.48 -18.13 -20.79
N LEU A 875 6.40 -18.10 -21.60
CA LEU A 875 5.85 -19.33 -22.19
C LEU A 875 6.81 -19.99 -23.17
N ARG A 876 7.52 -19.21 -24.03
CA ARG A 876 8.54 -19.74 -24.93
C ARG A 876 9.74 -20.35 -24.18
N GLN A 877 10.02 -19.84 -22.97
CA GLN A 877 11.04 -20.40 -22.07
C GLN A 877 10.56 -21.62 -21.27
N GLY A 878 9.34 -22.15 -21.57
CA GLY A 878 8.80 -23.34 -20.94
C GLY A 878 7.98 -23.08 -19.66
N HIS A 879 7.76 -21.82 -19.27
CA HIS A 879 6.96 -21.49 -18.08
C HIS A 879 5.46 -21.54 -18.38
N LEU A 880 4.86 -22.73 -18.39
CA LEU A 880 3.43 -22.96 -18.70
C LEU A 880 2.46 -22.19 -17.79
N THR A 881 2.88 -21.85 -16.58
CA THR A 881 2.11 -21.03 -15.62
C THR A 881 1.82 -19.62 -16.14
N ALA A 882 2.50 -19.16 -17.18
CA ALA A 882 2.26 -17.86 -17.84
C ALA A 882 1.04 -17.88 -18.80
N LEU A 883 0.56 -19.05 -19.21
CA LEU A 883 -0.51 -19.18 -20.22
C LEU A 883 -1.83 -18.51 -19.79
N PRO A 884 -2.39 -18.71 -18.58
CA PRO A 884 -3.62 -18.04 -18.19
C PRO A 884 -3.50 -16.51 -18.18
N SER A 885 -2.32 -16.00 -17.78
CA SER A 885 -2.03 -14.58 -17.79
C SER A 885 -1.98 -14.01 -19.21
N LEU A 886 -1.34 -14.73 -20.15
CA LEU A 886 -1.26 -14.35 -21.55
C LEU A 886 -2.65 -14.31 -22.22
N VAL A 887 -3.44 -15.36 -22.05
CA VAL A 887 -4.79 -15.46 -22.61
C VAL A 887 -5.66 -14.30 -22.10
N ARG A 888 -5.71 -14.10 -20.78
CA ARG A 888 -6.46 -13.00 -20.18
C ARG A 888 -6.06 -11.65 -20.77
N ARG A 889 -4.74 -11.38 -20.84
CA ARG A 889 -4.25 -10.08 -21.35
C ARG A 889 -4.52 -9.89 -22.81
N ARG A 890 -4.41 -10.92 -23.63
CA ARG A 890 -4.76 -10.84 -25.06
C ARG A 890 -6.23 -10.50 -25.28
N LEU A 891 -7.13 -10.98 -24.42
CA LEU A 891 -8.55 -10.59 -24.45
C LEU A 891 -8.79 -9.16 -23.94
N GLU A 892 -8.01 -8.70 -22.94
CA GLU A 892 -8.13 -7.35 -22.39
C GLU A 892 -7.58 -6.26 -23.34
N ILE A 893 -6.54 -6.53 -24.11
CA ILE A 893 -5.84 -5.54 -24.96
C ILE A 893 -6.78 -4.84 -25.96
N PRO A 894 -7.63 -5.53 -26.75
CA PRO A 894 -8.54 -4.86 -27.68
C PRO A 894 -9.54 -3.94 -26.97
N LEU A 895 -10.07 -4.38 -25.84
CA LEU A 895 -11.01 -3.59 -25.03
C LEU A 895 -10.36 -2.32 -24.47
N ARG A 896 -9.11 -2.45 -24.01
CA ARG A 896 -8.34 -1.32 -23.48
C ARG A 896 -7.98 -0.34 -24.59
N ARG A 897 -7.56 -0.84 -25.76
CA ARG A 897 -7.27 -0.03 -26.94
C ARG A 897 -8.52 0.73 -27.40
N HIS A 898 -9.66 0.05 -27.52
CA HIS A 898 -10.93 0.69 -27.84
C HIS A 898 -11.29 1.80 -26.84
N ARG A 899 -11.04 1.60 -25.55
CA ARG A 899 -11.26 2.64 -24.53
C ARG A 899 -10.35 3.85 -24.74
N VAL A 900 -9.07 3.62 -25.04
CA VAL A 900 -8.11 4.70 -25.37
C VAL A 900 -8.59 5.47 -26.59
N ASP A 901 -8.96 4.76 -27.68
CA ASP A 901 -9.42 5.38 -28.94
C ASP A 901 -10.72 6.19 -28.76
N ARG A 902 -11.63 5.68 -27.94
CA ARG A 902 -12.86 6.41 -27.59
C ARG A 902 -12.56 7.69 -26.80
N LEU A 903 -11.67 7.62 -25.83
CA LEU A 903 -11.31 8.78 -24.99
C LEU A 903 -10.45 9.79 -25.74
N ALA A 904 -9.72 9.40 -26.77
CA ALA A 904 -8.99 10.29 -27.65
C ALA A 904 -9.91 11.22 -28.46
N ARG A 905 -11.16 10.84 -28.68
CA ARG A 905 -12.18 11.62 -29.39
C ARG A 905 -12.95 12.59 -28.48
N VAL A 906 -12.79 12.46 -27.18
CA VAL A 906 -13.41 13.38 -26.22
C VAL A 906 -12.64 14.68 -26.24
N ALA A 907 -13.27 15.74 -26.75
CA ALA A 907 -12.67 17.07 -26.74
C ALA A 907 -12.34 17.50 -25.30
N PRO A 908 -11.11 17.93 -25.01
CA PRO A 908 -10.82 18.56 -23.74
C PRO A 908 -11.67 19.84 -23.62
N PRO A 909 -12.12 20.21 -22.41
CA PRO A 909 -12.83 21.46 -22.22
C PRO A 909 -11.96 22.60 -22.78
N GLN A 910 -12.52 23.41 -23.67
CA GLN A 910 -11.79 24.36 -24.53
C GLN A 910 -10.62 25.08 -23.85
N PRO A 911 -9.44 25.08 -24.45
CA PRO A 911 -8.31 25.86 -24.00
C PRO A 911 -7.72 26.72 -25.10
N ALA A 912 -6.90 27.65 -24.68
CA ALA A 912 -5.96 28.32 -25.54
C ALA A 912 -4.95 27.33 -26.14
N ILE A 913 -4.80 27.35 -27.45
CA ILE A 913 -3.83 26.56 -28.19
C ILE A 913 -2.41 27.06 -27.79
N VAL A 914 -1.69 26.23 -27.03
CA VAL A 914 -0.25 26.44 -26.90
C VAL A 914 0.41 25.79 -28.11
N THR A 915 0.67 26.57 -29.15
CA THR A 915 1.53 26.14 -30.24
C THR A 915 2.95 25.98 -29.70
N LEU A 916 3.52 24.78 -29.83
CA LEU A 916 4.94 24.58 -29.53
C LEU A 916 5.77 25.46 -30.47
N PRO A 917 6.72 26.28 -29.99
CA PRO A 917 7.65 26.95 -30.87
C PRO A 917 8.50 25.88 -31.58
N VAL A 918 8.49 25.89 -32.89
CA VAL A 918 9.46 25.14 -33.68
C VAL A 918 10.80 25.85 -33.50
N LEU A 919 11.66 25.33 -32.65
CA LEU A 919 13.03 25.79 -32.53
C LEU A 919 13.79 25.27 -33.74
N THR A 920 14.19 26.18 -34.61
CA THR A 920 15.24 25.93 -35.61
C THR A 920 16.52 25.52 -34.89
N PRO A 921 17.25 24.49 -35.37
CA PRO A 921 18.50 24.07 -34.72
C PRO A 921 19.56 25.16 -34.91
N GLN A 922 19.75 26.01 -33.92
CA GLN A 922 21.01 26.75 -33.80
C GLN A 922 22.03 25.76 -33.21
N ALA A 923 23.06 25.49 -33.99
CA ALA A 923 24.18 24.65 -33.59
C ALA A 923 24.79 25.17 -32.27
N ALA A 924 24.57 24.43 -31.19
CA ALA A 924 25.33 24.62 -29.98
C ALA A 924 26.70 24.00 -30.22
N ALA A 925 27.65 24.84 -30.64
CA ALA A 925 29.08 24.51 -30.60
C ALA A 925 29.45 24.28 -29.13
N ILE A 926 29.89 23.07 -28.82
CA ILE A 926 30.53 22.72 -27.57
C ILE A 926 31.85 23.49 -27.46
N PRO A 927 32.12 24.28 -26.42
CA PRO A 927 33.45 24.78 -26.19
C PRO A 927 34.35 23.60 -25.77
N THR A 928 35.31 23.27 -26.62
CA THR A 928 36.48 22.48 -26.22
C THR A 928 37.38 23.37 -25.38
N GLU A 929 37.30 23.32 -24.08
CA GLU A 929 38.36 23.79 -23.22
C GLU A 929 39.50 22.78 -23.16
N GLN A 930 40.56 23.13 -23.90
CA GLN A 930 41.89 22.70 -23.59
C GLN A 930 42.40 23.52 -22.41
N SER A 931 43.08 22.85 -21.51
CA SER A 931 44.01 23.35 -20.48
C SER A 931 43.42 24.07 -19.24
N ARG A 932 43.33 23.34 -18.17
CA ARG A 932 44.03 23.40 -16.85
C ARG A 932 43.30 22.65 -15.76
#